data_9d214b82198c40ea527cb027ab08e7e2
#
_entry.id   9d214b82198c40ea527cb027ab08e7e2
#
_cell.length_a   1.000
_cell.length_b   1.000
_cell.length_c   1.000
_cell.angle_alpha   90.00
_cell.angle_beta   90.00
_cell.angle_gamma   90.00
#
_symmetry.space_group_name_H-M   'P 1'
#
loop_
_entity.id
_entity.type
_entity.pdbx_description
1 polymer ?
#
loop_
_entity_poly.entity_id
_entity_poly.type
_entity_poly.pdbx_seq_one_letter_code
_entity_poly.pdbx_strand_id
1 'polypeptide(L)'
;MERATVFCAEVEQATALSLILKTTAAKAVRTVLSSADTEMMNQRERLGNGERVEGRIRLDVVSDTIFRFRYAEGTSVPDNITPMVVGQPAAPTHCEIVTESGQVLITTGAARVTIQLSPYQVRITDLQGKKICDIGGTEKNYFCMWDAYNTGISRSRDDGTCFATENFALAPDECIYGLGERFTKLNKVGQRVDLDMCDALGTISPRAYKNIPFYVSNKGYGVYFNQSSLMTFWLGSMAATDVQVALIDDFLDYYVIAGSIKDVLSQYTDLTGKGVVPPKWTFGYWQSKFTYHSAEEALAVARGLREHDIPADVIHLDTDWFKADWYCDLQFDPVDFPDPAAFFREMDAMGFKISLWQLPYIPEGCALFEELKAVDGFVKTPEGAIYDNGICFTPGFTGIVGVVDYTNPEAVRVHQDWFRKLFRLGAKVIKTDFGEYAPVDGIYADGTPGSRAHNLYPLLYNKAVFEVTQEETGGGVVWARSAWAGSQRYPIHWGGDISTNWENLEPQLESGLSFGLSGFQFWSHDIGGFVDQADGDMLIRWYQFGVFNSHSRSHGAGDSREPYKYDPATRDICRDYLRLRYRLLPYIYGSALASVVTSLPMLRALVIEYQDDPTVWNIGDEYLFGDSLLVAPVLTAESRRRLYLPEGVWTDWWTGERIMGGSWRWIEPDIRTLPLYLREGGIVPMGPAMNYVDEIPTTEITLYVSLFAGDGVSRFDVPVNDETVPVEYRAAHGQHTIRIGHSSVKFSVKTYGGGDVSIQHV
;
A
#
# COMPACT_ATOMS: atom_id res chain seq x y z
N MET A 1 -12.40 7.97 31.80
CA MET A 1 -12.44 8.74 30.54
C MET A 1 -13.61 9.70 30.59
N GLU A 2 -13.44 10.93 30.19
CA GLU A 2 -14.50 11.92 30.05
C GLU A 2 -14.80 12.06 28.56
N ARG A 3 -16.06 11.86 28.14
CA ARG A 3 -16.47 11.91 26.73
C ARG A 3 -17.30 13.15 26.47
N ALA A 4 -16.99 13.91 25.43
CA ALA A 4 -17.83 14.98 24.91
C ALA A 4 -18.28 14.61 23.48
N THR A 5 -19.56 14.27 23.35
CA THR A 5 -20.16 13.83 22.07
C THR A 5 -21.05 14.93 21.53
N VAL A 6 -20.86 15.29 20.26
CA VAL A 6 -21.72 16.24 19.55
C VAL A 6 -23.12 15.65 19.41
N PHE A 7 -24.15 16.38 19.88
CA PHE A 7 -25.53 15.93 19.75
C PHE A 7 -26.44 16.94 19.04
N CYS A 8 -26.06 18.22 18.97
CA CYS A 8 -26.76 19.19 18.13
C CYS A 8 -25.78 20.21 17.51
N ALA A 9 -26.22 20.80 16.41
CA ALA A 9 -25.48 21.81 15.67
C ALA A 9 -26.42 22.92 15.18
N GLU A 10 -25.85 24.08 14.91
CA GLU A 10 -26.51 25.25 14.31
C GLU A 10 -25.63 25.78 13.18
N VAL A 11 -26.24 26.26 12.10
CA VAL A 11 -25.51 26.89 11.00
C VAL A 11 -24.93 28.21 11.46
N GLU A 12 -23.61 28.32 11.46
CA GLU A 12 -22.89 29.55 11.77
C GLU A 12 -22.51 30.31 10.51
N GLN A 13 -22.04 29.61 9.49
CA GLN A 13 -21.64 30.20 8.20
C GLN A 13 -21.82 29.19 7.07
N ALA A 14 -22.28 29.66 5.92
CA ALA A 14 -22.30 28.92 4.66
C ALA A 14 -21.73 29.77 3.54
N THR A 15 -20.89 29.17 2.71
CA THR A 15 -20.33 29.73 1.47
C THR A 15 -20.72 28.84 0.30
N ALA A 16 -20.24 29.14 -0.91
CA ALA A 16 -20.51 28.30 -2.08
C ALA A 16 -20.00 26.86 -1.95
N LEU A 17 -18.90 26.63 -1.20
CA LEU A 17 -18.21 25.34 -1.11
C LEU A 17 -17.94 24.88 0.34
N SER A 18 -18.34 25.65 1.33
CA SER A 18 -18.09 25.25 2.72
C SER A 18 -19.23 25.63 3.66
N LEU A 19 -19.38 24.82 4.70
CA LEU A 19 -20.34 24.98 5.77
C LEU A 19 -19.61 24.93 7.12
N ILE A 20 -19.86 25.90 7.99
CA ILE A 20 -19.42 25.88 9.37
C ILE A 20 -20.64 25.75 10.26
N LEU A 21 -20.60 24.75 11.12
CA LEU A 21 -21.62 24.49 12.13
C LEU A 21 -21.04 24.77 13.52
N LYS A 22 -21.74 25.59 14.31
CA LYS A 22 -21.53 25.66 15.74
C LYS A 22 -22.16 24.43 16.38
N THR A 23 -21.41 23.70 17.19
CA THR A 23 -21.87 22.45 17.80
C THR A 23 -21.97 22.57 19.31
N THR A 24 -22.87 21.79 19.89
CA THR A 24 -22.93 21.54 21.32
C THR A 24 -22.70 20.06 21.58
N ALA A 25 -21.60 19.75 22.26
CA ALA A 25 -21.30 18.42 22.77
C ALA A 25 -21.73 18.34 24.25
N ALA A 26 -22.26 17.20 24.65
CA ALA A 26 -22.55 16.93 26.03
C ALA A 26 -21.48 16.04 26.64
N LYS A 27 -20.93 16.45 27.78
CA LYS A 27 -19.99 15.67 28.57
C LYS A 27 -20.68 14.60 29.37
N ALA A 28 -20.26 13.35 29.19
CA ALA A 28 -20.62 12.24 30.09
C ALA A 28 -19.40 11.80 30.89
N VAL A 29 -19.56 11.75 32.18
CA VAL A 29 -18.54 11.21 33.08
C VAL A 29 -18.89 9.76 33.39
N ARG A 30 -18.15 8.80 32.84
CA ARG A 30 -18.29 7.40 33.24
C ARG A 30 -17.67 7.20 34.61
N THR A 31 -18.48 7.10 35.63
CA THR A 31 -18.06 6.54 36.93
C THR A 31 -18.23 5.03 36.86
N VAL A 32 -17.17 4.29 37.19
CA VAL A 32 -17.25 2.82 37.36
C VAL A 32 -18.19 2.56 38.54
N LEU A 33 -19.41 2.09 38.28
CA LEU A 33 -20.41 1.73 39.29
C LEU A 33 -20.75 0.25 39.15
N SER A 34 -20.98 -0.36 40.30
CA SER A 34 -21.05 -1.80 40.51
C SER A 34 -22.42 -2.44 40.28
N SER A 35 -23.41 -1.76 39.71
CA SER A 35 -24.71 -2.38 39.39
C SER A 35 -25.41 -1.73 38.19
N ALA A 36 -25.73 -2.55 37.17
CA ALA A 36 -26.30 -2.13 35.89
C ALA A 36 -27.67 -1.44 36.00
N ASP A 37 -28.51 -1.79 36.99
CA ASP A 37 -29.88 -1.30 37.09
C ASP A 37 -30.01 0.11 37.66
N THR A 38 -29.07 0.52 38.49
CA THR A 38 -29.05 1.88 39.07
C THR A 38 -28.40 2.88 38.08
N GLU A 39 -27.62 2.41 37.15
CA GLU A 39 -26.87 3.21 36.21
C GLU A 39 -27.77 3.85 35.14
N MET A 40 -28.76 3.13 34.62
CA MET A 40 -29.66 3.62 33.57
C MET A 40 -30.57 4.77 34.05
N MET A 41 -31.03 4.73 35.28
CA MET A 41 -31.88 5.79 35.85
C MET A 41 -31.05 7.04 36.19
N ASN A 42 -29.84 6.89 36.71
CA ASN A 42 -28.96 8.00 37.05
C ASN A 42 -28.36 8.71 35.80
N GLN A 43 -28.25 8.04 34.68
CA GLN A 43 -27.83 8.66 33.41
C GLN A 43 -28.87 9.64 32.86
N ARG A 44 -30.18 9.38 33.03
CA ARG A 44 -31.23 10.30 32.59
C ARG A 44 -31.17 11.66 33.31
N GLU A 45 -30.90 11.69 34.59
CA GLU A 45 -30.77 12.93 35.37
C GLU A 45 -29.47 13.68 35.04
N ARG A 46 -28.39 12.96 34.76
CA ARG A 46 -27.06 13.56 34.43
C ARG A 46 -27.02 14.18 33.03
N LEU A 47 -27.77 13.65 32.06
CA LEU A 47 -27.87 14.21 30.72
C LEU A 47 -28.55 15.58 30.68
N GLY A 48 -29.48 15.84 31.58
CA GLY A 48 -30.14 17.15 31.70
C GLY A 48 -29.28 18.25 32.32
N ASN A 49 -28.24 17.86 33.08
CA ASN A 49 -27.36 18.77 33.82
C ASN A 49 -25.87 18.64 33.44
N GLY A 50 -25.53 17.89 32.38
CA GLY A 50 -24.17 17.69 31.93
C GLY A 50 -23.52 18.98 31.44
N GLU A 51 -22.24 19.15 31.73
CA GLU A 51 -21.43 20.25 31.19
C GLU A 51 -21.48 20.21 29.64
N ARG A 52 -21.78 21.35 29.04
CA ARG A 52 -21.84 21.49 27.59
C ARG A 52 -20.52 22.06 27.08
N VAL A 53 -20.00 21.47 26.00
CA VAL A 53 -18.80 21.93 25.32
C VAL A 53 -19.20 22.47 23.96
N GLU A 54 -18.80 23.68 23.67
CA GLU A 54 -18.96 24.31 22.38
C GLU A 54 -17.82 23.88 21.45
N GLY A 55 -18.14 23.60 20.20
CA GLY A 55 -17.17 23.25 19.15
C GLY A 55 -17.61 23.73 17.79
N ARG A 56 -16.83 23.38 16.79
CA ARG A 56 -17.12 23.69 15.37
C ARG A 56 -16.88 22.47 14.51
N ILE A 57 -17.83 22.21 13.62
CA ILE A 57 -17.63 21.32 12.48
C ILE A 57 -17.50 22.20 11.25
N ARG A 58 -16.48 21.94 10.45
CA ARG A 58 -16.34 22.50 9.11
C ARG A 58 -16.45 21.37 8.07
N LEU A 59 -17.36 21.52 7.12
CA LEU A 59 -17.48 20.68 5.95
C LEU A 59 -17.07 21.49 4.71
N ASP A 60 -16.11 20.97 3.96
CA ASP A 60 -15.69 21.53 2.67
C ASP A 60 -16.07 20.55 1.55
N VAL A 61 -16.71 21.06 0.50
CA VAL A 61 -16.99 20.31 -0.74
C VAL A 61 -15.75 20.44 -1.64
N VAL A 62 -14.96 19.37 -1.71
CA VAL A 62 -13.69 19.36 -2.44
C VAL A 62 -13.90 19.07 -3.93
N SER A 63 -14.82 18.13 -4.24
CA SER A 63 -15.25 17.81 -5.60
C SER A 63 -16.71 17.37 -5.59
N ASP A 64 -17.25 16.93 -6.74
CA ASP A 64 -18.61 16.38 -6.77
C ASP A 64 -18.81 15.13 -5.89
N THR A 65 -17.73 14.47 -5.50
CA THR A 65 -17.74 13.19 -4.78
C THR A 65 -16.85 13.18 -3.53
N ILE A 66 -16.07 14.24 -3.25
CA ILE A 66 -15.14 14.31 -2.11
C ILE A 66 -15.61 15.40 -1.16
N PHE A 67 -15.81 14.98 0.10
CA PHE A 67 -16.26 15.84 1.20
C PHE A 67 -15.24 15.78 2.34
N ARG A 68 -14.72 16.93 2.81
CA ARG A 68 -13.79 17.01 3.94
C ARG A 68 -14.54 17.46 5.19
N PHE A 69 -14.46 16.66 6.24
CA PHE A 69 -15.03 16.94 7.55
C PHE A 69 -13.92 17.23 8.55
N ARG A 70 -14.08 18.31 9.31
CA ARG A 70 -13.15 18.68 10.39
C ARG A 70 -13.96 19.06 11.61
N TYR A 71 -13.53 18.62 12.80
CA TYR A 71 -14.17 18.98 14.08
C TYR A 71 -13.10 19.34 15.09
N ALA A 72 -13.36 20.40 15.88
CA ALA A 72 -12.59 20.74 17.06
C ALA A 72 -13.50 21.39 18.11
N GLU A 73 -13.14 21.26 19.38
CA GLU A 73 -13.74 22.05 20.46
C GLU A 73 -13.26 23.51 20.39
N GLY A 74 -14.09 24.44 20.90
CA GLY A 74 -13.78 25.87 20.86
C GLY A 74 -14.42 26.62 19.71
N THR A 75 -13.78 27.70 19.28
CA THR A 75 -14.37 28.69 18.35
C THR A 75 -13.83 28.58 16.91
N SER A 76 -12.85 27.72 16.66
CA SER A 76 -12.24 27.54 15.33
C SER A 76 -11.88 26.07 15.09
N VAL A 77 -11.74 25.72 13.81
CA VAL A 77 -11.26 24.40 13.37
C VAL A 77 -9.90 24.58 12.70
N PRO A 78 -8.87 23.78 13.05
CA PRO A 78 -7.55 23.87 12.43
C PRO A 78 -7.61 23.64 10.91
N ASP A 79 -6.76 24.30 10.15
CA ASP A 79 -6.63 24.09 8.70
C ASP A 79 -5.93 22.78 8.35
N ASN A 80 -5.13 22.26 9.23
CA ASN A 80 -4.40 20.98 9.12
C ASN A 80 -3.80 20.73 7.72
N ILE A 81 -2.74 21.46 7.40
CA ILE A 81 -1.92 21.23 6.21
C ILE A 81 -0.93 20.13 6.51
N THR A 82 -0.94 19.05 5.73
CA THR A 82 -0.08 17.89 5.94
C THR A 82 0.72 17.55 4.68
N PRO A 83 1.88 16.91 4.79
CA PRO A 83 2.63 16.42 3.63
C PRO A 83 1.96 15.21 2.95
N MET A 84 0.89 14.68 3.52
CA MET A 84 0.11 13.59 2.95
C MET A 84 -0.81 14.04 1.83
N VAL A 85 -1.44 15.22 1.96
CA VAL A 85 -2.34 15.79 0.95
C VAL A 85 -1.57 16.80 0.11
N VAL A 86 -1.26 16.41 -1.12
CA VAL A 86 -0.45 17.21 -2.07
C VAL A 86 -1.19 17.53 -3.37
N GLY A 87 -2.28 16.80 -3.64
CA GLY A 87 -3.07 16.97 -4.83
C GLY A 87 -4.21 17.97 -4.67
N GLN A 88 -4.73 18.42 -5.80
CA GLN A 88 -5.90 19.29 -5.88
C GLN A 88 -6.90 18.66 -6.84
N PRO A 89 -7.87 17.86 -6.34
CA PRO A 89 -8.95 17.33 -7.16
C PRO A 89 -9.71 18.42 -7.91
N ALA A 90 -10.33 18.05 -9.03
CA ALA A 90 -11.15 18.99 -9.78
C ALA A 90 -12.27 19.55 -8.90
N ALA A 91 -12.46 20.87 -8.95
CA ALA A 91 -13.55 21.52 -8.22
C ALA A 91 -14.92 20.95 -8.63
N PRO A 92 -15.93 21.00 -7.75
CA PRO A 92 -17.24 20.47 -8.05
C PRO A 92 -17.85 21.19 -9.26
N THR A 93 -18.52 20.45 -10.14
CA THR A 93 -19.22 20.99 -11.32
C THR A 93 -20.48 21.73 -10.92
N HIS A 94 -21.06 21.36 -9.78
CA HIS A 94 -22.21 21.98 -9.16
C HIS A 94 -22.08 21.89 -7.63
N CYS A 95 -22.47 22.93 -6.92
CA CYS A 95 -22.63 22.89 -5.47
C CYS A 95 -23.70 23.87 -5.02
N GLU A 96 -24.73 23.34 -4.37
CA GLU A 96 -25.81 24.13 -3.76
C GLU A 96 -25.93 23.73 -2.28
N ILE A 97 -25.93 24.73 -1.39
CA ILE A 97 -26.09 24.54 0.05
C ILE A 97 -27.39 25.24 0.48
N VAL A 98 -28.37 24.47 0.93
CA VAL A 98 -29.68 24.96 1.36
C VAL A 98 -29.89 24.62 2.84
N THR A 99 -30.23 25.62 3.63
CA THR A 99 -30.62 25.43 5.05
C THR A 99 -32.16 25.41 5.15
N GLU A 100 -32.66 24.30 5.65
CA GLU A 100 -34.09 24.11 5.94
C GLU A 100 -34.30 23.99 7.45
N SER A 101 -35.58 23.91 7.88
CA SER A 101 -35.88 23.74 9.29
C SER A 101 -35.31 22.42 9.84
N GLY A 102 -34.26 22.52 10.66
CA GLY A 102 -33.63 21.39 11.35
C GLY A 102 -32.63 20.59 10.52
N GLN A 103 -32.35 20.95 9.26
CA GLN A 103 -31.36 20.26 8.42
C GLN A 103 -30.67 21.20 7.43
N VAL A 104 -29.51 20.74 6.93
CA VAL A 104 -28.81 21.35 5.79
C VAL A 104 -28.69 20.33 4.67
N LEU A 105 -28.99 20.74 3.46
CA LEU A 105 -28.83 19.96 2.25
C LEU A 105 -27.68 20.54 1.41
N ILE A 106 -26.73 19.70 1.03
CA ILE A 106 -25.67 20.03 0.09
C ILE A 106 -25.85 19.12 -1.12
N THR A 107 -26.01 19.70 -2.30
CA THR A 107 -26.16 18.95 -3.55
C THR A 107 -25.01 19.29 -4.47
N THR A 108 -24.30 18.26 -4.97
CA THR A 108 -23.23 18.39 -5.96
C THR A 108 -23.66 17.79 -7.30
N GLY A 109 -22.75 17.76 -8.28
CA GLY A 109 -22.99 17.10 -9.57
C GLY A 109 -23.17 15.58 -9.49
N ALA A 110 -22.78 14.94 -8.39
CA ALA A 110 -22.81 13.46 -8.25
C ALA A 110 -23.45 12.94 -6.94
N ALA A 111 -23.50 13.74 -5.89
CA ALA A 111 -23.94 13.29 -4.57
C ALA A 111 -24.80 14.34 -3.84
N ARG A 112 -25.49 13.88 -2.80
CA ARG A 112 -26.22 14.74 -1.87
C ARG A 112 -25.80 14.43 -0.43
N VAL A 113 -25.44 15.48 0.33
CA VAL A 113 -25.17 15.39 1.76
C VAL A 113 -26.33 16.02 2.53
N THR A 114 -26.97 15.25 3.39
CA THR A 114 -28.03 15.72 4.29
C THR A 114 -27.48 15.74 5.71
N ILE A 115 -27.46 16.90 6.35
CA ILE A 115 -27.01 17.08 7.73
C ILE A 115 -28.22 17.37 8.58
N GLN A 116 -28.59 16.43 9.45
CA GLN A 116 -29.58 16.65 10.49
C GLN A 116 -28.89 17.40 11.64
N LEU A 117 -29.47 18.49 12.09
CA LEU A 117 -28.85 19.37 13.09
C LEU A 117 -29.12 18.93 14.55
N SER A 118 -30.24 18.24 14.80
CA SER A 118 -30.59 17.74 16.13
C SER A 118 -31.48 16.49 16.04
N PRO A 119 -31.05 15.29 16.47
CA PRO A 119 -29.64 14.97 16.80
C PRO A 119 -28.73 15.16 15.61
N TYR A 120 -27.46 15.52 15.85
CA TYR A 120 -26.48 15.67 14.76
C TYR A 120 -26.22 14.34 14.09
N GLN A 121 -26.41 14.31 12.77
CA GLN A 121 -26.15 13.14 11.94
C GLN A 121 -25.96 13.56 10.48
N VAL A 122 -25.09 12.88 9.74
CA VAL A 122 -24.85 13.15 8.31
C VAL A 122 -25.20 11.92 7.49
N ARG A 123 -25.92 12.13 6.40
CA ARG A 123 -26.19 11.10 5.39
C ARG A 123 -25.69 11.55 4.04
N ILE A 124 -24.95 10.70 3.36
CA ILE A 124 -24.49 10.88 1.99
C ILE A 124 -25.22 9.87 1.11
N THR A 125 -25.82 10.37 0.01
CA THR A 125 -26.50 9.56 -1.00
C THR A 125 -26.03 9.93 -2.40
N ASP A 126 -26.28 9.07 -3.38
CA ASP A 126 -26.24 9.47 -4.78
C ASP A 126 -27.45 10.40 -5.10
N LEU A 127 -27.49 10.91 -6.34
CA LEU A 127 -28.58 11.80 -6.77
C LEU A 127 -29.94 11.08 -6.91
N GLN A 128 -29.94 9.75 -6.97
CA GLN A 128 -31.14 8.90 -6.99
C GLN A 128 -31.65 8.58 -5.59
N GLY A 129 -30.91 8.98 -4.54
CA GLY A 129 -31.28 8.77 -3.13
C GLY A 129 -30.81 7.43 -2.57
N LYS A 130 -29.99 6.65 -3.29
CA LYS A 130 -29.34 5.43 -2.76
C LYS A 130 -28.31 5.86 -1.72
N LYS A 131 -28.41 5.25 -0.52
CA LYS A 131 -27.47 5.51 0.57
C LYS A 131 -26.06 5.08 0.19
N ILE A 132 -25.09 5.95 0.42
CA ILE A 132 -23.65 5.72 0.30
C ILE A 132 -23.05 5.51 1.68
N CYS A 133 -23.17 6.53 2.58
CA CYS A 133 -22.56 6.52 3.90
C CYS A 133 -23.43 7.31 4.89
N ASP A 134 -23.50 6.85 6.15
CA ASP A 134 -24.03 7.61 7.27
C ASP A 134 -22.93 7.85 8.31
N ILE A 135 -22.80 9.09 8.79
CA ILE A 135 -21.85 9.50 9.84
C ILE A 135 -22.64 9.82 11.11
N GLY A 136 -22.11 9.47 12.28
CA GLY A 136 -22.79 9.63 13.57
C GLY A 136 -23.52 8.37 14.04
N GLY A 137 -23.21 7.22 13.42
CA GLY A 137 -23.72 5.90 13.78
C GLY A 137 -25.17 5.63 13.35
N THR A 138 -25.59 4.40 13.54
CA THR A 138 -26.95 3.93 13.21
C THR A 138 -27.94 4.12 14.36
N GLU A 139 -27.45 4.13 15.59
CA GLU A 139 -28.29 4.17 16.79
C GLU A 139 -28.73 5.61 17.07
N LYS A 140 -30.05 5.83 17.01
CA LYS A 140 -30.68 7.12 17.30
C LYS A 140 -31.24 7.20 18.73
N ASN A 141 -31.09 6.12 19.47
CA ASN A 141 -31.56 6.11 20.87
C ASN A 141 -30.60 6.89 21.73
N TYR A 142 -31.12 7.92 22.36
CA TYR A 142 -30.39 8.83 23.25
C TYR A 142 -29.56 8.13 24.33
N PHE A 143 -29.98 6.94 24.76
CA PHE A 143 -29.30 6.17 25.80
C PHE A 143 -28.07 5.42 25.32
N CYS A 144 -28.01 5.05 24.04
CA CYS A 144 -26.89 4.28 23.46
C CYS A 144 -25.78 5.17 22.90
N MET A 145 -26.07 6.46 22.64
CA MET A 145 -25.07 7.41 22.08
C MET A 145 -23.86 7.63 23.00
N TRP A 146 -23.96 7.31 24.26
CA TRP A 146 -22.90 7.58 25.25
C TRP A 146 -21.80 6.51 25.28
N ASP A 147 -22.10 5.32 24.85
CA ASP A 147 -21.14 4.22 24.83
C ASP A 147 -20.46 4.06 23.45
N ALA A 148 -21.01 4.66 22.39
CA ALA A 148 -20.40 4.71 21.08
C ALA A 148 -19.38 5.85 20.98
N TYR A 149 -18.37 5.68 20.15
CA TYR A 149 -17.43 6.73 19.76
C TYR A 149 -18.03 7.54 18.59
N ASN A 150 -19.00 8.39 18.85
CA ASN A 150 -19.54 9.32 17.86
C ASN A 150 -18.63 10.54 17.70
N THR A 151 -18.96 11.44 16.74
CA THR A 151 -18.23 12.70 16.54
C THR A 151 -18.01 13.43 17.86
N GLY A 152 -16.76 13.62 18.27
CA GLY A 152 -16.46 14.25 19.54
C GLY A 152 -15.01 14.16 19.98
N ILE A 153 -14.75 14.70 21.17
CA ILE A 153 -13.44 14.61 21.84
C ILE A 153 -13.65 13.96 23.22
N SER A 154 -12.88 12.92 23.47
CA SER A 154 -12.80 12.27 24.79
C SER A 154 -11.48 12.62 25.46
N ARG A 155 -11.45 12.70 26.79
CA ARG A 155 -10.22 12.97 27.56
C ARG A 155 -9.98 11.90 28.59
N SER A 156 -8.74 11.43 28.67
CA SER A 156 -8.26 10.63 29.80
C SER A 156 -8.25 11.50 31.06
N ARG A 157 -8.66 10.96 32.19
CA ARG A 157 -8.60 11.65 33.47
C ARG A 157 -7.26 11.53 34.15
N ASP A 158 -6.48 10.54 33.76
CA ASP A 158 -5.23 10.24 34.44
C ASP A 158 -4.10 11.17 33.99
N ASP A 159 -4.06 11.49 32.67
CA ASP A 159 -3.00 12.28 32.04
C ASP A 159 -3.48 13.40 31.12
N GLY A 160 -4.81 13.53 30.93
CA GLY A 160 -5.39 14.56 30.06
C GLY A 160 -5.32 14.26 28.57
N THR A 161 -4.83 13.07 28.15
CA THR A 161 -4.73 12.68 26.74
C THR A 161 -6.07 12.83 26.04
N CYS A 162 -6.08 13.54 24.90
CA CYS A 162 -7.25 13.73 24.06
C CYS A 162 -7.39 12.60 23.04
N PHE A 163 -8.63 12.17 22.82
CA PHE A 163 -9.01 11.21 21.80
C PHE A 163 -10.11 11.82 20.93
N ALA A 164 -9.80 12.17 19.72
CA ALA A 164 -10.81 12.54 18.73
C ALA A 164 -11.51 11.26 18.24
N THR A 165 -12.84 11.29 18.12
CA THR A 165 -13.64 10.10 17.83
C THR A 165 -14.64 10.35 16.72
N GLU A 166 -14.92 9.31 15.92
CA GLU A 166 -15.94 9.34 14.86
C GLU A 166 -16.62 7.97 14.73
N ASN A 167 -17.78 7.96 14.09
CA ASN A 167 -18.58 6.77 13.87
C ASN A 167 -19.22 6.78 12.47
N PHE A 168 -19.10 5.66 11.78
CA PHE A 168 -19.73 5.42 10.48
C PHE A 168 -20.65 4.21 10.59
N ALA A 169 -21.86 4.31 10.05
CA ALA A 169 -22.80 3.20 10.04
C ALA A 169 -22.31 2.08 9.11
N LEU A 170 -22.36 0.85 9.60
CA LEU A 170 -21.97 -0.37 8.87
C LEU A 170 -23.22 -1.16 8.48
N ALA A 171 -23.42 -1.42 7.18
CA ALA A 171 -24.51 -2.24 6.70
C ALA A 171 -24.23 -3.74 6.94
N PRO A 172 -25.27 -4.61 7.09
CA PRO A 172 -25.08 -6.02 7.40
C PRO A 172 -24.27 -6.82 6.37
N ASP A 173 -24.31 -6.42 5.10
CA ASP A 173 -23.60 -7.03 3.97
C ASP A 173 -22.43 -6.16 3.47
N GLU A 174 -21.94 -5.26 4.32
CA GLU A 174 -20.83 -4.39 4.00
C GLU A 174 -19.50 -5.08 4.30
N CYS A 175 -18.57 -4.92 3.37
CA CYS A 175 -17.18 -5.33 3.51
C CYS A 175 -16.27 -4.12 3.42
N ILE A 176 -15.28 -4.07 4.28
CA ILE A 176 -14.31 -2.96 4.35
C ILE A 176 -12.91 -3.51 4.10
N TYR A 177 -12.14 -2.80 3.29
CA TYR A 177 -10.80 -3.16 2.87
C TYR A 177 -9.81 -2.01 3.09
N GLY A 178 -8.50 -2.32 3.10
CA GLY A 178 -7.47 -1.31 3.23
C GLY A 178 -6.86 -1.24 4.63
N LEU A 179 -6.62 -0.03 5.16
CA LEU A 179 -5.90 0.26 6.40
C LEU A 179 -4.42 -0.19 6.39
N GLY A 180 -3.83 -0.27 5.20
CA GLY A 180 -2.44 -0.63 5.00
C GLY A 180 -2.21 -2.12 4.74
N GLU A 181 -0.96 -2.54 4.90
CA GLU A 181 -0.55 -3.93 4.78
C GLU A 181 -0.92 -4.67 6.06
N ARG A 182 -1.81 -5.67 5.95
CA ARG A 182 -2.34 -6.40 7.10
C ARG A 182 -2.29 -7.89 6.85
N PHE A 183 -1.61 -8.63 7.71
CA PHE A 183 -1.48 -10.09 7.67
C PHE A 183 -2.73 -10.79 8.23
N THR A 184 -3.89 -10.21 8.02
CA THR A 184 -5.21 -10.72 8.45
C THR A 184 -6.13 -10.81 7.23
N LYS A 185 -7.31 -11.42 7.39
CA LYS A 185 -8.27 -11.57 6.29
C LYS A 185 -8.52 -10.25 5.55
N LEU A 186 -8.69 -10.35 4.23
CA LEU A 186 -8.81 -9.19 3.34
C LEU A 186 -9.95 -8.26 3.74
N ASN A 187 -11.13 -8.81 4.02
CA ASN A 187 -12.25 -8.07 4.61
C ASN A 187 -11.97 -7.79 6.10
N LYS A 188 -11.97 -6.52 6.48
CA LYS A 188 -11.64 -6.06 7.84
C LYS A 188 -12.84 -6.01 8.78
N VAL A 189 -14.06 -6.26 8.31
CA VAL A 189 -15.25 -6.29 9.17
C VAL A 189 -15.12 -7.38 10.23
N GLY A 190 -15.44 -7.04 11.48
CA GLY A 190 -15.22 -7.86 12.67
C GLY A 190 -13.85 -7.71 13.32
N GLN A 191 -12.95 -6.90 12.75
CA GLN A 191 -11.59 -6.69 13.26
C GLN A 191 -11.45 -5.37 14.02
N ARG A 192 -10.51 -5.34 14.96
CA ARG A 192 -9.87 -4.13 15.47
C ARG A 192 -8.55 -3.94 14.72
N VAL A 193 -8.31 -2.74 14.23
CA VAL A 193 -7.08 -2.38 13.55
C VAL A 193 -6.46 -1.16 14.21
N ASP A 194 -5.27 -1.33 14.75
CA ASP A 194 -4.48 -0.24 15.32
C ASP A 194 -3.49 0.27 14.26
N LEU A 195 -3.49 1.57 14.01
CA LEU A 195 -2.52 2.26 13.16
C LEU A 195 -1.44 2.87 14.05
N ASP A 196 -0.47 2.03 14.36
CA ASP A 196 0.72 2.32 15.12
C ASP A 196 1.90 1.68 14.39
N MET A 197 2.84 2.49 13.95
CA MET A 197 3.97 2.01 13.16
C MET A 197 4.84 1.10 14.02
N CYS A 198 4.87 -0.19 13.68
CA CYS A 198 5.57 -1.20 14.47
C CYS A 198 6.23 -2.24 13.59
N ASP A 199 7.40 -2.71 14.01
CA ASP A 199 8.02 -3.89 13.44
C ASP A 199 7.13 -5.12 13.70
N ALA A 200 6.64 -5.72 12.62
CA ALA A 200 5.71 -6.85 12.70
C ALA A 200 6.41 -8.17 13.05
N LEU A 201 7.63 -8.40 12.55
CA LEU A 201 8.38 -9.64 12.68
C LEU A 201 7.50 -10.88 12.42
N GLY A 202 7.00 -10.98 11.19
CA GLY A 202 6.12 -12.08 10.78
C GLY A 202 4.62 -11.72 10.81
N THR A 203 3.78 -12.75 10.77
CA THR A 203 2.32 -12.65 10.61
C THR A 203 1.55 -12.95 11.89
N ILE A 204 2.22 -13.18 13.00
CA ILE A 204 1.63 -13.70 14.25
C ILE A 204 1.07 -12.62 15.19
N SER A 205 1.14 -11.37 14.82
CA SER A 205 0.68 -10.24 15.64
C SER A 205 -0.17 -9.26 14.82
N PRO A 206 -0.95 -8.38 15.47
CA PRO A 206 -1.70 -7.33 14.78
C PRO A 206 -0.83 -6.17 14.30
N ARG A 207 0.49 -6.20 14.53
CA ARG A 207 1.43 -5.17 14.12
C ARG A 207 1.56 -5.10 12.61
N ALA A 208 1.95 -3.94 12.09
CA ALA A 208 2.20 -3.75 10.67
C ALA A 208 3.29 -2.71 10.42
N TYR A 209 4.14 -3.00 9.45
CA TYR A 209 5.15 -2.07 8.94
C TYR A 209 4.55 -0.90 8.16
N LYS A 210 3.35 -1.09 7.59
CA LYS A 210 2.68 -0.12 6.71
C LYS A 210 1.26 0.10 7.19
N ASN A 211 1.03 1.26 7.75
CA ASN A 211 -0.25 1.70 8.29
C ASN A 211 -0.78 2.84 7.43
N ILE A 212 -1.98 2.70 6.89
CA ILE A 212 -2.57 3.73 6.03
C ILE A 212 -3.95 4.09 6.57
N PRO A 213 -4.21 5.34 6.97
CA PRO A 213 -5.49 5.75 7.57
C PRO A 213 -6.58 5.94 6.51
N PHE A 214 -6.74 4.93 5.65
CA PHE A 214 -7.68 4.91 4.54
C PHE A 214 -8.28 3.52 4.38
N TYR A 215 -9.60 3.48 4.29
CA TYR A 215 -10.34 2.27 3.95
C TYR A 215 -11.35 2.53 2.83
N VAL A 216 -11.72 1.46 2.13
CA VAL A 216 -12.72 1.46 1.08
C VAL A 216 -13.80 0.41 1.37
N SER A 217 -15.07 0.75 1.07
CA SER A 217 -16.24 -0.11 1.25
C SER A 217 -16.78 -0.60 -0.09
N ASN A 218 -17.27 -1.87 -0.12
CA ASN A 218 -18.02 -2.39 -1.25
C ASN A 218 -19.35 -1.66 -1.49
N LYS A 219 -19.77 -0.76 -0.58
CA LYS A 219 -20.99 0.06 -0.70
C LYS A 219 -20.79 1.35 -1.50
N GLY A 220 -19.58 1.58 -2.04
CA GLY A 220 -19.31 2.69 -2.93
C GLY A 220 -18.86 3.96 -2.22
N TYR A 221 -18.01 3.81 -1.22
CA TYR A 221 -17.31 4.92 -0.58
C TYR A 221 -15.98 4.49 0.01
N GLY A 222 -15.14 5.49 0.32
CA GLY A 222 -13.96 5.34 1.15
C GLY A 222 -13.84 6.48 2.14
N VAL A 223 -13.09 6.24 3.21
CA VAL A 223 -12.78 7.25 4.23
C VAL A 223 -11.28 7.35 4.42
N TYR A 224 -10.76 8.57 4.38
CA TYR A 224 -9.35 8.88 4.59
C TYR A 224 -9.18 9.90 5.71
N PHE A 225 -8.42 9.55 6.75
CA PHE A 225 -8.05 10.46 7.83
C PHE A 225 -6.75 11.20 7.49
N ASN A 226 -6.81 12.53 7.40
CA ASN A 226 -5.66 13.39 7.12
C ASN A 226 -4.88 13.71 8.41
N GLN A 227 -4.60 12.70 9.19
CA GLN A 227 -3.89 12.79 10.46
C GLN A 227 -2.90 11.62 10.56
N SER A 228 -1.82 11.82 11.31
CA SER A 228 -0.77 10.80 11.52
C SER A 228 -0.63 10.37 12.98
N SER A 229 -1.54 10.79 13.84
CA SER A 229 -1.62 10.34 15.21
C SER A 229 -1.91 8.83 15.29
N LEU A 230 -1.60 8.20 16.42
CA LEU A 230 -2.00 6.83 16.69
C LEU A 230 -3.53 6.72 16.61
N MET A 231 -4.02 5.72 15.87
CA MET A 231 -5.46 5.53 15.62
C MET A 231 -5.87 4.09 15.85
N THR A 232 -7.10 3.90 16.32
CA THR A 232 -7.73 2.58 16.39
C THR A 232 -9.05 2.60 15.64
N PHE A 233 -9.25 1.60 14.79
CA PHE A 233 -10.50 1.32 14.08
C PHE A 233 -11.14 0.06 14.64
N TRP A 234 -12.38 0.15 15.07
CA TRP A 234 -13.25 -0.99 15.41
C TRP A 234 -14.28 -1.16 14.28
N LEU A 235 -14.00 -2.09 13.38
CA LEU A 235 -14.78 -2.31 12.16
C LEU A 235 -15.89 -3.35 12.44
N GLY A 236 -16.95 -2.95 13.11
CA GLY A 236 -17.98 -3.89 13.56
C GLY A 236 -17.57 -4.79 14.73
N SER A 237 -16.41 -4.58 15.32
CA SER A 237 -15.88 -5.41 16.42
C SER A 237 -16.31 -4.95 17.81
N MET A 238 -16.68 -3.67 17.99
CA MET A 238 -17.33 -3.18 19.21
C MET A 238 -18.85 -3.24 19.10
N ALA A 239 -19.39 -2.77 17.97
CA ALA A 239 -20.80 -2.84 17.63
C ALA A 239 -20.92 -3.31 16.18
N ALA A 240 -21.73 -4.33 15.92
CA ALA A 240 -21.85 -4.95 14.60
C ALA A 240 -22.43 -3.99 13.52
N THR A 241 -22.99 -2.87 13.94
CA THR A 241 -23.66 -1.88 13.10
C THR A 241 -22.79 -0.67 12.76
N ASP A 242 -21.56 -0.60 13.32
CA ASP A 242 -20.77 0.63 13.26
C ASP A 242 -19.29 0.36 13.07
N VAL A 243 -18.66 1.24 12.29
CA VAL A 243 -17.22 1.48 12.30
C VAL A 243 -16.94 2.62 13.24
N GLN A 244 -16.26 2.36 14.33
CA GLN A 244 -15.88 3.38 15.31
C GLN A 244 -14.38 3.64 15.21
N VAL A 245 -14.01 4.91 15.31
CA VAL A 245 -12.61 5.35 15.20
C VAL A 245 -12.25 6.22 16.39
N ALA A 246 -11.08 6.01 16.95
CA ALA A 246 -10.48 6.92 17.92
C ALA A 246 -9.01 7.17 17.58
N LEU A 247 -8.59 8.41 17.66
CA LEU A 247 -7.22 8.80 17.42
C LEU A 247 -6.72 9.72 18.54
N ILE A 248 -5.44 9.63 18.88
CA ILE A 248 -4.80 10.46 19.90
C ILE A 248 -4.57 11.85 19.33
N ASP A 249 -5.60 12.69 19.39
CA ASP A 249 -5.58 14.05 18.89
C ASP A 249 -6.68 14.90 19.55
N ASP A 250 -6.62 16.21 19.38
CA ASP A 250 -7.59 17.17 19.92
C ASP A 250 -8.54 17.75 18.85
N PHE A 251 -8.46 17.23 17.62
CA PHE A 251 -9.36 17.55 16.51
C PHE A 251 -9.51 16.37 15.55
N LEU A 252 -10.51 16.43 14.65
CA LEU A 252 -10.73 15.49 13.55
C LEU A 252 -10.47 16.18 12.22
N ASP A 253 -9.89 15.45 11.27
CA ASP A 253 -9.79 15.84 9.86
C ASP A 253 -9.81 14.60 8.96
N TYR A 254 -10.92 14.41 8.26
CA TYR A 254 -11.06 13.27 7.36
C TYR A 254 -11.85 13.62 6.10
N TYR A 255 -11.68 12.80 5.09
CA TYR A 255 -12.38 12.89 3.81
C TYR A 255 -13.28 11.67 3.64
N VAL A 256 -14.50 11.90 3.14
CA VAL A 256 -15.38 10.86 2.60
C VAL A 256 -15.38 10.99 1.09
N ILE A 257 -15.09 9.89 0.41
CA ILE A 257 -14.94 9.81 -1.04
C ILE A 257 -16.02 8.86 -1.57
N ALA A 258 -16.95 9.35 -2.38
CA ALA A 258 -18.02 8.54 -2.97
C ALA A 258 -17.62 8.01 -4.36
N GLY A 259 -17.98 6.76 -4.66
CA GLY A 259 -17.70 6.10 -5.94
C GLY A 259 -17.48 4.60 -5.79
N SER A 260 -17.33 3.88 -6.90
CA SER A 260 -16.88 2.49 -6.88
C SER A 260 -15.51 2.36 -6.23
N ILE A 261 -15.08 1.14 -5.87
CA ILE A 261 -13.72 0.91 -5.32
C ILE A 261 -12.65 1.50 -6.25
N LYS A 262 -12.81 1.37 -7.57
CA LYS A 262 -11.88 1.95 -8.55
C LYS A 262 -11.87 3.48 -8.50
N ASP A 263 -13.04 4.09 -8.45
CA ASP A 263 -13.16 5.56 -8.38
C ASP A 263 -12.57 6.09 -7.07
N VAL A 264 -12.84 5.43 -5.96
CA VAL A 264 -12.35 5.81 -4.62
C VAL A 264 -10.83 5.73 -4.57
N LEU A 265 -10.21 4.65 -5.09
CA LEU A 265 -8.74 4.52 -5.16
C LEU A 265 -8.11 5.62 -6.01
N SER A 266 -8.71 5.93 -7.18
CA SER A 266 -8.22 7.01 -8.04
C SER A 266 -8.31 8.37 -7.35
N GLN A 267 -9.46 8.69 -6.75
CA GLN A 267 -9.70 9.96 -6.06
C GLN A 267 -8.86 10.12 -4.79
N TYR A 268 -8.64 9.02 -4.04
CA TYR A 268 -7.73 9.03 -2.91
C TYR A 268 -6.30 9.42 -3.34
N THR A 269 -5.81 8.88 -4.46
CA THR A 269 -4.49 9.25 -4.96
C THR A 269 -4.46 10.62 -5.67
N ASP A 270 -5.60 11.12 -6.15
CA ASP A 270 -5.72 12.53 -6.59
C ASP A 270 -5.54 13.50 -5.43
N LEU A 271 -5.92 13.11 -4.19
CA LEU A 271 -5.65 13.86 -2.96
C LEU A 271 -4.22 13.70 -2.47
N THR A 272 -3.74 12.45 -2.37
CA THR A 272 -2.49 12.11 -1.67
C THR A 272 -1.28 12.00 -2.60
N GLY A 273 -1.48 12.21 -3.88
CA GLY A 273 -0.47 12.10 -4.93
C GLY A 273 -0.45 10.70 -5.56
N LYS A 274 -0.41 10.65 -6.88
CA LYS A 274 -0.26 9.41 -7.64
C LYS A 274 1.13 8.82 -7.48
N GLY A 275 1.24 7.50 -7.60
CA GLY A 275 2.52 6.83 -7.71
C GLY A 275 3.29 7.23 -8.97
N VAL A 276 4.57 6.88 -9.02
CA VAL A 276 5.39 7.01 -10.22
C VAL A 276 5.84 5.63 -10.66
N VAL A 277 6.03 5.44 -11.97
CA VAL A 277 6.55 4.17 -12.48
C VAL A 277 8.06 4.13 -12.25
N PRO A 278 8.59 3.17 -11.47
CA PRO A 278 10.02 3.05 -11.30
C PRO A 278 10.72 2.60 -12.59
N PRO A 279 12.06 2.71 -12.69
CA PRO A 279 12.80 2.32 -13.88
C PRO A 279 12.49 0.90 -14.33
N LYS A 280 12.39 0.67 -15.64
CA LYS A 280 11.96 -0.61 -16.25
C LYS A 280 12.73 -1.83 -15.74
N TRP A 281 14.04 -1.71 -15.53
CA TRP A 281 14.87 -2.79 -15.02
C TRP A 281 14.48 -3.26 -13.60
N THR A 282 13.79 -2.44 -12.81
CA THR A 282 13.32 -2.83 -11.48
C THR A 282 12.27 -3.93 -11.52
N PHE A 283 11.56 -4.07 -12.64
CA PHE A 283 10.57 -5.13 -12.87
C PHE A 283 11.21 -6.48 -13.25
N GLY A 284 12.53 -6.54 -13.46
CA GLY A 284 13.28 -7.78 -13.52
C GLY A 284 13.32 -8.51 -12.18
N TYR A 285 14.18 -9.50 -12.06
CA TYR A 285 14.35 -10.26 -10.84
C TYR A 285 15.52 -9.72 -9.99
N TRP A 286 15.31 -9.66 -8.68
CA TRP A 286 16.29 -9.23 -7.69
C TRP A 286 16.76 -10.43 -6.88
N GLN A 287 18.07 -10.67 -6.88
CA GLN A 287 18.69 -11.68 -6.04
C GLN A 287 19.28 -11.03 -4.81
N SER A 288 18.97 -11.59 -3.67
CA SER A 288 19.44 -11.16 -2.35
C SER A 288 19.49 -12.35 -1.41
N LYS A 289 20.26 -12.18 -0.36
CA LYS A 289 20.17 -12.93 0.89
C LYS A 289 20.59 -11.99 2.03
N PHE A 290 20.35 -12.34 3.24
CA PHE A 290 20.81 -11.68 4.44
C PHE A 290 22.04 -12.44 5.00
N THR A 291 23.29 -12.10 4.65
CA THR A 291 23.79 -11.05 3.76
C THR A 291 24.92 -11.64 2.87
N TYR A 292 25.38 -10.93 1.82
CA TYR A 292 26.62 -11.24 1.11
C TYR A 292 27.77 -10.48 1.80
N HIS A 293 28.76 -11.21 2.30
CA HIS A 293 29.79 -10.66 3.20
C HIS A 293 30.93 -9.94 2.46
N SER A 294 31.08 -10.13 1.14
CA SER A 294 32.19 -9.52 0.39
C SER A 294 31.84 -9.27 -1.08
N ALA A 295 32.63 -8.43 -1.73
CA ALA A 295 32.59 -8.22 -3.17
C ALA A 295 32.78 -9.55 -3.94
N GLU A 296 33.69 -10.41 -3.50
CA GLU A 296 33.97 -11.70 -4.14
C GLU A 296 32.76 -12.65 -4.05
N GLU A 297 32.09 -12.75 -2.89
CA GLU A 297 30.87 -13.56 -2.72
C GLU A 297 29.74 -13.03 -3.64
N ALA A 298 29.48 -11.73 -3.63
CA ALA A 298 28.44 -11.14 -4.46
C ALA A 298 28.71 -11.33 -5.96
N LEU A 299 29.96 -11.18 -6.40
CA LEU A 299 30.38 -11.46 -7.78
C LEU A 299 30.25 -12.96 -8.14
N ALA A 300 30.56 -13.86 -7.21
CA ALA A 300 30.37 -15.29 -7.43
C ALA A 300 28.88 -15.64 -7.61
N VAL A 301 27.98 -15.00 -6.85
CA VAL A 301 26.53 -15.16 -7.02
C VAL A 301 26.08 -14.65 -8.39
N ALA A 302 26.53 -13.48 -8.80
CA ALA A 302 26.21 -12.91 -10.12
C ALA A 302 26.64 -13.82 -11.26
N ARG A 303 27.89 -14.36 -11.20
CA ARG A 303 28.40 -15.33 -12.19
C ARG A 303 27.57 -16.63 -12.15
N GLY A 304 27.26 -17.16 -10.97
CA GLY A 304 26.44 -18.38 -10.81
C GLY A 304 25.05 -18.24 -11.44
N LEU A 305 24.38 -17.09 -11.30
CA LEU A 305 23.12 -16.84 -11.99
C LEU A 305 23.28 -16.89 -13.52
N ARG A 306 24.31 -16.26 -14.08
CA ARG A 306 24.58 -16.27 -15.53
C ARG A 306 24.96 -17.68 -16.04
N GLU A 307 25.81 -18.41 -15.32
CA GLU A 307 26.25 -19.77 -15.68
C GLU A 307 25.08 -20.78 -15.70
N HIS A 308 24.02 -20.53 -14.91
CA HIS A 308 22.84 -21.39 -14.87
C HIS A 308 21.65 -20.83 -15.67
N ASP A 309 21.89 -19.79 -16.49
CA ASP A 309 20.86 -19.12 -17.31
C ASP A 309 19.66 -18.65 -16.50
N ILE A 310 19.87 -18.17 -15.27
CA ILE A 310 18.85 -17.60 -14.39
C ILE A 310 18.82 -16.11 -14.61
N PRO A 311 17.73 -15.55 -15.17
CA PRO A 311 17.61 -14.12 -15.41
C PRO A 311 17.57 -13.34 -14.10
N ALA A 312 18.33 -12.22 -14.05
CA ALA A 312 18.31 -11.31 -12.90
C ALA A 312 18.88 -9.94 -13.28
N ASP A 313 18.34 -8.87 -12.69
CA ASP A 313 18.76 -7.49 -12.91
C ASP A 313 19.52 -6.89 -11.73
N VAL A 314 19.22 -7.34 -10.50
CA VAL A 314 19.72 -6.68 -9.30
C VAL A 314 20.36 -7.68 -8.36
N ILE A 315 21.54 -7.32 -7.85
CA ILE A 315 22.11 -7.91 -6.63
C ILE A 315 21.96 -6.88 -5.51
N HIS A 316 21.42 -7.33 -4.39
CA HIS A 316 21.25 -6.50 -3.20
C HIS A 316 22.29 -6.89 -2.15
N LEU A 317 22.99 -5.89 -1.60
CA LEU A 317 23.86 -6.04 -0.43
C LEU A 317 23.09 -5.57 0.80
N ASP A 318 22.92 -6.48 1.76
CA ASP A 318 22.23 -6.21 3.02
C ASP A 318 23.23 -5.77 4.12
N THR A 319 23.00 -6.00 5.38
CA THR A 319 23.58 -5.35 6.57
C THR A 319 25.12 -5.30 6.67
N ASP A 320 25.88 -6.15 5.98
CA ASP A 320 27.34 -6.37 6.20
C ASP A 320 28.24 -5.77 5.10
N TRP A 321 27.74 -4.80 4.31
CA TRP A 321 28.60 -4.05 3.39
C TRP A 321 29.33 -2.88 4.05
N PHE A 322 28.93 -2.52 5.30
CA PHE A 322 29.55 -1.49 6.12
C PHE A 322 30.87 -1.95 6.74
N LYS A 323 31.57 -1.03 7.38
CA LYS A 323 32.79 -1.28 8.15
C LYS A 323 32.66 -2.43 9.17
N ALA A 324 31.47 -2.66 9.68
CA ALA A 324 31.08 -3.81 10.48
C ALA A 324 29.60 -4.08 10.28
N ASP A 325 29.18 -5.34 10.42
CA ASP A 325 27.78 -5.74 10.27
C ASP A 325 26.87 -4.88 11.17
N TRP A 326 25.77 -4.36 10.61
CA TRP A 326 24.81 -3.44 11.23
C TRP A 326 25.36 -2.04 11.61
N TYR A 327 26.63 -1.73 11.36
CA TYR A 327 27.19 -0.40 11.64
C TYR A 327 26.92 0.59 10.50
N CYS A 328 25.71 1.09 10.45
CA CYS A 328 25.21 1.92 9.33
C CYS A 328 25.94 3.29 9.23
N ASP A 329 27.20 3.27 8.79
CA ASP A 329 28.04 4.44 8.57
C ASP A 329 28.07 4.89 7.09
N LEU A 330 27.36 4.21 6.21
CA LEU A 330 27.30 4.42 4.75
C LEU A 330 28.68 4.39 4.06
N GLN A 331 29.58 3.56 4.56
CA GLN A 331 30.91 3.36 4.01
C GLN A 331 31.18 1.85 3.80
N PHE A 332 31.73 1.51 2.64
CA PHE A 332 32.17 0.14 2.37
C PHE A 332 33.29 -0.31 3.29
N ASP A 333 33.24 -1.53 3.77
CA ASP A 333 34.34 -2.17 4.46
C ASP A 333 35.56 -2.26 3.51
N PRO A 334 36.74 -1.69 3.89
CA PRO A 334 37.89 -1.70 3.01
C PRO A 334 38.57 -3.07 2.87
N VAL A 335 38.23 -4.06 3.71
CA VAL A 335 38.74 -5.44 3.65
C VAL A 335 37.88 -6.26 2.69
N ASP A 336 36.58 -6.25 2.89
CA ASP A 336 35.63 -7.08 2.14
C ASP A 336 35.23 -6.45 0.80
N PHE A 337 35.32 -5.13 0.70
CA PHE A 337 35.11 -4.33 -0.53
C PHE A 337 36.31 -3.41 -0.81
N PRO A 338 37.51 -3.94 -1.14
CA PRO A 338 38.74 -3.12 -1.24
C PRO A 338 38.71 -2.11 -2.39
N ASP A 339 37.96 -2.35 -3.46
CA ASP A 339 37.71 -1.42 -4.57
C ASP A 339 36.23 -1.45 -4.95
N PRO A 340 35.35 -0.72 -4.26
CA PRO A 340 33.93 -0.69 -4.58
C PRO A 340 33.65 -0.24 -6.01
N ALA A 341 34.44 0.68 -6.55
CA ALA A 341 34.25 1.15 -7.92
C ALA A 341 34.54 0.07 -8.96
N ALA A 342 35.56 -0.78 -8.74
CA ALA A 342 35.81 -1.95 -9.58
C ALA A 342 34.68 -2.98 -9.47
N PHE A 343 34.20 -3.24 -8.25
CA PHE A 343 33.07 -4.12 -7.99
C PHE A 343 31.82 -3.68 -8.78
N PHE A 344 31.42 -2.41 -8.70
CA PHE A 344 30.28 -1.89 -9.45
C PHE A 344 30.46 -2.02 -10.97
N ARG A 345 31.66 -1.74 -11.50
CA ARG A 345 31.94 -1.90 -12.95
C ARG A 345 31.83 -3.36 -13.40
N GLU A 346 32.31 -4.31 -12.59
CA GLU A 346 32.23 -5.74 -12.92
C GLU A 346 30.78 -6.23 -12.90
N MET A 347 29.98 -5.81 -11.91
CA MET A 347 28.56 -6.10 -11.85
C MET A 347 27.80 -5.52 -13.04
N ASP A 348 28.05 -4.27 -13.40
CA ASP A 348 27.41 -3.62 -14.56
C ASP A 348 27.79 -4.31 -15.87
N ALA A 349 29.03 -4.75 -16.03
CA ALA A 349 29.48 -5.52 -17.21
C ALA A 349 28.74 -6.86 -17.39
N MET A 350 28.22 -7.43 -16.30
CA MET A 350 27.36 -8.63 -16.31
C MET A 350 25.85 -8.27 -16.37
N GLY A 351 25.49 -6.98 -16.48
CA GLY A 351 24.10 -6.50 -16.56
C GLY A 351 23.41 -6.33 -15.22
N PHE A 352 24.13 -6.39 -14.09
CA PHE A 352 23.55 -6.21 -12.76
C PHE A 352 23.58 -4.77 -12.28
N LYS A 353 22.50 -4.36 -11.63
CA LYS A 353 22.40 -3.14 -10.83
C LYS A 353 22.58 -3.50 -9.36
N ILE A 354 23.16 -2.60 -8.56
CA ILE A 354 23.40 -2.84 -7.15
C ILE A 354 22.43 -2.01 -6.30
N SER A 355 21.79 -2.69 -5.38
CA SER A 355 20.97 -2.14 -4.30
C SER A 355 21.72 -2.25 -2.97
N LEU A 356 21.68 -1.19 -2.15
CA LEU A 356 22.36 -1.15 -0.86
C LEU A 356 21.35 -0.99 0.28
N TRP A 357 21.51 -1.78 1.31
CA TRP A 357 20.74 -1.68 2.56
C TRP A 357 21.20 -0.51 3.40
N GLN A 358 20.26 0.14 4.11
CA GLN A 358 20.51 1.06 5.21
C GLN A 358 19.25 1.26 6.06
N LEU A 359 19.43 1.86 7.23
CA LEU A 359 18.35 2.27 8.14
C LEU A 359 18.59 3.71 8.60
N PRO A 360 17.54 4.43 9.10
CA PRO A 360 17.66 5.86 9.44
C PRO A 360 18.17 6.08 10.88
N TYR A 361 18.92 5.14 11.42
CA TYR A 361 19.47 5.15 12.78
C TYR A 361 20.97 5.08 12.70
N ILE A 362 21.65 6.16 13.06
CA ILE A 362 23.08 6.33 12.80
C ILE A 362 23.89 6.10 14.09
N PRO A 363 24.85 5.16 14.08
CA PRO A 363 25.67 4.86 15.25
C PRO A 363 26.68 5.97 15.54
N GLU A 364 26.85 6.30 16.82
CA GLU A 364 27.89 7.21 17.29
C GLU A 364 29.30 6.72 16.91
N GLY A 365 30.21 7.67 16.65
CA GLY A 365 31.59 7.37 16.31
C GLY A 365 31.89 7.28 14.82
N CYS A 366 30.89 7.42 13.94
CA CYS A 366 31.10 7.56 12.50
C CYS A 366 31.02 9.03 12.03
N ALA A 367 31.58 9.31 10.84
CA ALA A 367 31.61 10.68 10.30
C ALA A 367 30.20 11.21 10.02
N LEU A 368 29.28 10.38 9.53
CA LEU A 368 27.90 10.76 9.29
C LEU A 368 27.20 11.20 10.58
N PHE A 369 27.44 10.52 11.70
CA PHE A 369 26.88 10.92 13.01
C PHE A 369 27.36 12.32 13.41
N GLU A 370 28.65 12.62 13.28
CA GLU A 370 29.20 13.92 13.66
C GLU A 370 28.72 15.05 12.72
N GLU A 371 28.56 14.78 11.42
CA GLU A 371 28.00 15.73 10.46
C GLU A 371 26.51 16.03 10.78
N LEU A 372 25.71 15.01 11.08
CA LEU A 372 24.31 15.19 11.50
C LEU A 372 24.18 15.94 12.83
N LYS A 373 25.02 15.59 13.81
CA LYS A 373 25.06 16.27 15.11
C LYS A 373 25.39 17.76 14.97
N ALA A 374 26.28 18.11 14.04
CA ALA A 374 26.68 19.49 13.80
C ALA A 374 25.56 20.41 13.28
N VAL A 375 24.50 19.80 12.68
CA VAL A 375 23.33 20.52 12.15
C VAL A 375 22.06 20.29 12.98
N ASP A 376 22.20 19.81 14.23
CA ASP A 376 21.06 19.40 15.05
C ASP A 376 20.14 18.38 14.33
N GLY A 377 20.73 17.46 13.58
CA GLY A 377 20.06 16.57 12.64
C GLY A 377 19.43 15.33 13.26
N PHE A 378 19.41 15.17 14.57
CA PHE A 378 18.79 14.03 15.26
C PHE A 378 17.56 14.46 16.06
N VAL A 379 16.58 13.55 16.14
CA VAL A 379 15.47 13.68 17.08
C VAL A 379 16.01 13.75 18.50
N LYS A 380 15.42 14.61 19.33
CA LYS A 380 15.86 14.83 20.71
C LYS A 380 14.90 14.27 21.73
N THR A 381 15.43 13.91 22.89
CA THR A 381 14.60 13.64 24.08
C THR A 381 13.95 14.94 24.60
N PRO A 382 12.92 14.89 25.44
CA PRO A 382 12.33 16.07 26.09
C PRO A 382 13.36 16.92 26.85
N GLU A 383 14.46 16.32 27.34
CA GLU A 383 15.56 17.00 28.04
C GLU A 383 16.58 17.64 27.09
N GLY A 384 16.45 17.43 25.77
CA GLY A 384 17.29 18.01 24.72
C GLY A 384 18.53 17.19 24.35
N ALA A 385 18.68 15.98 24.84
CA ALA A 385 19.73 15.05 24.39
C ALA A 385 19.35 14.40 23.04
N ILE A 386 20.32 13.85 22.31
CA ILE A 386 20.05 13.00 21.13
C ILE A 386 19.27 11.77 21.60
N TYR A 387 18.17 11.46 20.91
CA TYR A 387 17.36 10.29 21.20
C TYR A 387 18.11 9.02 20.77
N ASP A 388 18.41 8.15 21.74
CA ASP A 388 19.04 6.85 21.50
C ASP A 388 17.94 5.79 21.35
N ASN A 389 17.80 5.20 20.16
CA ASN A 389 16.84 4.11 19.96
C ASN A 389 17.45 2.70 20.12
N GLY A 390 18.76 2.60 20.31
CA GLY A 390 19.47 1.34 20.58
C GLY A 390 19.51 0.35 19.41
N ILE A 391 19.06 0.70 18.20
CA ILE A 391 19.00 -0.21 17.06
C ILE A 391 20.32 -0.22 16.28
N CYS A 392 21.29 -0.90 16.84
CA CYS A 392 22.56 -1.26 16.20
C CYS A 392 23.01 -2.61 16.78
N PHE A 393 22.97 -3.64 15.96
CA PHE A 393 23.31 -5.01 16.39
C PHE A 393 24.78 -5.36 16.18
N THR A 394 25.63 -4.38 15.91
CA THR A 394 27.08 -4.56 15.76
C THR A 394 27.68 -5.11 17.07
N PRO A 395 28.39 -6.24 17.03
CA PRO A 395 28.99 -6.82 18.23
C PRO A 395 29.95 -5.86 18.95
N GLY A 396 29.70 -5.64 20.23
CA GLY A 396 30.54 -4.76 21.07
C GLY A 396 30.27 -3.26 20.93
N PHE A 397 29.34 -2.82 20.12
CA PHE A 397 28.91 -1.43 20.09
C PHE A 397 28.15 -1.06 21.36
N THR A 398 28.48 0.09 21.94
CA THR A 398 27.90 0.60 23.21
C THR A 398 27.62 2.10 23.15
N GLY A 399 27.72 2.71 21.97
CA GLY A 399 27.46 4.13 21.75
C GLY A 399 25.97 4.44 21.58
N ILE A 400 25.64 5.70 21.36
CA ILE A 400 24.30 6.19 21.04
C ILE A 400 23.98 5.83 19.59
N VAL A 401 22.71 5.49 19.32
CA VAL A 401 22.15 5.35 17.98
C VAL A 401 21.12 6.44 17.75
N GLY A 402 21.55 7.49 17.04
CA GLY A 402 20.72 8.66 16.81
C GLY A 402 19.68 8.44 15.68
N VAL A 403 18.44 8.83 15.93
CA VAL A 403 17.36 8.82 14.94
C VAL A 403 17.43 10.07 14.08
N VAL A 404 17.62 9.95 12.77
CA VAL A 404 17.68 11.10 11.85
C VAL A 404 16.36 11.86 11.86
N ASP A 405 16.41 13.18 12.04
CA ASP A 405 15.22 14.02 12.02
C ASP A 405 14.93 14.52 10.60
N TYR A 406 14.04 13.85 9.87
CA TYR A 406 13.64 14.26 8.52
C TYR A 406 12.69 15.47 8.48
N THR A 407 12.33 16.04 9.62
CA THR A 407 11.67 17.35 9.67
C THR A 407 12.68 18.50 9.62
N ASN A 408 13.99 18.20 9.83
CA ASN A 408 15.09 19.15 9.69
C ASN A 408 15.67 19.12 8.26
N PRO A 409 15.52 20.18 7.44
CA PRO A 409 16.03 20.20 6.07
C PRO A 409 17.55 20.02 5.96
N GLU A 410 18.33 20.50 6.95
CA GLU A 410 19.78 20.33 6.96
C GLU A 410 20.18 18.87 7.23
N ALA A 411 19.46 18.16 8.10
CA ALA A 411 19.65 16.74 8.31
C ALA A 411 19.36 15.93 7.04
N VAL A 412 18.26 16.27 6.35
CA VAL A 412 17.92 15.67 5.05
C VAL A 412 19.07 15.88 4.05
N ARG A 413 19.57 17.12 3.94
CA ARG A 413 20.68 17.44 3.02
C ARG A 413 21.94 16.67 3.35
N VAL A 414 22.36 16.62 4.61
CA VAL A 414 23.56 15.87 5.06
C VAL A 414 23.40 14.39 4.70
N HIS A 415 22.27 13.77 5.02
CA HIS A 415 22.04 12.35 4.73
C HIS A 415 22.03 12.07 3.23
N GLN A 416 21.37 12.93 2.43
CA GLN A 416 21.38 12.83 0.97
C GLN A 416 22.79 12.99 0.38
N ASP A 417 23.65 13.83 0.94
CA ASP A 417 25.03 13.99 0.48
C ASP A 417 25.84 12.68 0.64
N TRP A 418 25.54 11.88 1.66
CA TRP A 418 26.14 10.54 1.81
C TRP A 418 25.61 9.55 0.79
N PHE A 419 24.33 9.55 0.48
CA PHE A 419 23.78 8.71 -0.60
C PHE A 419 24.33 9.11 -1.97
N ARG A 420 24.55 10.40 -2.25
CA ARG A 420 25.18 10.86 -3.50
C ARG A 420 26.55 10.23 -3.70
N LYS A 421 27.34 10.06 -2.64
CA LYS A 421 28.64 9.36 -2.73
C LYS A 421 28.47 7.91 -3.21
N LEU A 422 27.47 7.18 -2.72
CA LEU A 422 27.18 5.79 -3.11
C LEU A 422 26.67 5.68 -4.56
N PHE A 423 25.78 6.59 -4.96
CA PHE A 423 25.29 6.62 -6.34
C PHE A 423 26.42 6.93 -7.34
N ARG A 424 27.33 7.83 -7.01
CA ARG A 424 28.52 8.13 -7.85
C ARG A 424 29.51 6.97 -7.94
N LEU A 425 29.53 6.07 -6.97
CA LEU A 425 30.29 4.83 -7.05
C LEU A 425 29.63 3.82 -7.99
N GLY A 426 28.29 3.87 -8.18
CA GLY A 426 27.58 2.99 -9.09
C GLY A 426 26.28 2.37 -8.53
N ALA A 427 25.96 2.57 -7.27
CA ALA A 427 24.69 2.12 -6.70
C ALA A 427 23.50 2.66 -7.52
N LYS A 428 22.40 1.91 -7.57
CA LYS A 428 21.18 2.30 -8.30
C LYS A 428 19.95 2.40 -7.44
N VAL A 429 19.94 1.74 -6.29
CA VAL A 429 18.81 1.74 -5.33
C VAL A 429 19.35 1.73 -3.91
N ILE A 430 18.66 2.41 -3.04
CA ILE A 430 18.81 2.27 -1.59
C ILE A 430 17.59 1.54 -1.04
N LYS A 431 17.80 0.44 -0.30
CA LYS A 431 16.76 -0.19 0.53
C LYS A 431 16.58 0.67 1.78
N THR A 432 15.38 1.25 1.93
CA THR A 432 14.99 2.02 3.12
C THR A 432 14.34 1.09 4.13
N ASP A 433 15.18 0.41 4.90
CA ASP A 433 14.71 -0.51 5.93
C ASP A 433 14.33 0.25 7.21
N PHE A 434 13.55 -0.39 8.07
CA PHE A 434 13.03 0.21 9.30
C PHE A 434 12.17 1.47 9.08
N GLY A 435 12.27 2.45 9.99
CA GLY A 435 11.46 3.68 10.01
C GLY A 435 10.31 3.62 11.01
N GLU A 436 10.05 2.46 11.63
CA GLU A 436 8.98 2.24 12.59
C GLU A 436 9.33 2.71 14.02
N TYR A 437 10.62 2.89 14.32
CA TYR A 437 11.10 3.25 15.66
C TYR A 437 11.37 4.75 15.83
N ALA A 438 10.66 5.60 15.09
CA ALA A 438 10.66 7.03 15.33
C ALA A 438 10.00 7.32 16.70
N PRO A 439 10.63 8.11 17.60
CA PRO A 439 10.14 8.28 18.97
C PRO A 439 8.80 8.99 19.06
N VAL A 440 7.86 8.41 19.82
CA VAL A 440 6.52 9.02 20.08
C VAL A 440 6.56 10.17 21.07
N ASP A 441 7.60 10.25 21.89
CA ASP A 441 7.86 11.30 22.86
C ASP A 441 9.05 12.20 22.45
N GLY A 442 9.58 11.99 21.23
CA GLY A 442 10.67 12.77 20.68
C GLY A 442 10.30 14.23 20.36
N ILE A 443 11.30 15.10 20.41
CA ILE A 443 11.20 16.50 19.98
C ILE A 443 11.80 16.61 18.58
N TYR A 444 10.96 17.01 17.63
CA TYR A 444 11.29 17.18 16.22
C TYR A 444 11.54 18.65 15.87
N ALA A 445 12.41 18.89 14.90
CA ALA A 445 12.91 20.24 14.60
C ALA A 445 11.82 21.23 14.12
N ASP A 446 10.79 20.74 13.44
CA ASP A 446 9.65 21.55 12.96
C ASP A 446 8.58 21.78 14.03
N GLY A 447 8.74 21.21 15.22
CA GLY A 447 7.77 21.26 16.32
C GLY A 447 6.60 20.29 16.19
N THR A 448 6.62 19.37 15.22
CA THR A 448 5.61 18.30 15.14
C THR A 448 5.65 17.44 16.41
N PRO A 449 4.51 17.24 17.10
CA PRO A 449 4.47 16.36 18.27
C PRO A 449 4.89 14.94 17.90
N GLY A 450 5.71 14.29 18.76
CA GLY A 450 6.19 12.93 18.52
C GLY A 450 5.08 11.92 18.26
N SER A 451 3.91 12.07 18.91
CA SER A 451 2.71 11.25 18.67
C SER A 451 2.15 11.36 17.24
N ARG A 452 2.45 12.42 16.51
CA ARG A 452 2.11 12.56 15.08
C ARG A 452 3.31 12.24 14.18
N ALA A 453 4.53 12.61 14.61
CA ALA A 453 5.75 12.38 13.85
C ALA A 453 6.05 10.89 13.68
N HIS A 454 5.75 10.06 14.66
CA HIS A 454 6.00 8.63 14.66
C HIS A 454 5.44 7.92 13.40
N ASN A 455 4.15 8.03 13.17
CA ASN A 455 3.51 7.42 12.00
C ASN A 455 3.86 8.12 10.68
N LEU A 456 4.18 9.42 10.73
CA LEU A 456 4.53 10.21 9.55
C LEU A 456 5.97 9.96 9.07
N TYR A 457 6.85 9.54 9.95
CA TYR A 457 8.28 9.37 9.73
C TYR A 457 8.64 8.58 8.46
N PRO A 458 8.00 7.42 8.17
CA PRO A 458 8.27 6.66 6.94
C PRO A 458 8.05 7.46 5.66
N LEU A 459 7.03 8.31 5.61
CA LEU A 459 6.76 9.14 4.45
C LEU A 459 7.91 10.12 4.18
N LEU A 460 8.42 10.77 5.23
CA LEU A 460 9.51 11.74 5.11
C LEU A 460 10.85 11.08 4.79
N TYR A 461 11.12 9.95 5.42
CA TYR A 461 12.31 9.14 5.19
C TYR A 461 12.38 8.64 3.73
N ASN A 462 11.32 7.95 3.27
CA ASN A 462 11.27 7.43 1.90
C ASN A 462 11.34 8.55 0.86
N LYS A 463 10.70 9.70 1.13
CA LYS A 463 10.80 10.89 0.28
C LYS A 463 12.24 11.35 0.13
N ALA A 464 12.97 11.51 1.23
CA ALA A 464 14.35 12.01 1.21
C ALA A 464 15.29 11.13 0.38
N VAL A 465 15.15 9.80 0.51
CA VAL A 465 15.96 8.83 -0.24
C VAL A 465 15.51 8.73 -1.70
N PHE A 466 14.21 8.76 -1.96
CA PHE A 466 13.67 8.73 -3.32
C PHE A 466 14.14 9.95 -4.14
N GLU A 467 14.08 11.15 -3.57
CA GLU A 467 14.45 12.39 -4.25
C GLU A 467 15.93 12.39 -4.68
N VAL A 468 16.84 11.99 -3.80
CA VAL A 468 18.26 11.89 -4.15
C VAL A 468 18.55 10.75 -5.13
N THR A 469 17.79 9.64 -5.06
CA THR A 469 17.89 8.56 -6.05
C THR A 469 17.50 9.06 -7.44
N GLN A 470 16.39 9.79 -7.54
CA GLN A 470 15.92 10.38 -8.79
C GLN A 470 16.91 11.39 -9.35
N GLU A 471 17.48 12.24 -8.50
CA GLU A 471 18.47 13.24 -8.87
C GLU A 471 19.73 12.61 -9.49
N GLU A 472 20.29 11.60 -8.82
CA GLU A 472 21.60 11.01 -9.21
C GLU A 472 21.50 9.92 -10.28
N THR A 473 20.35 9.24 -10.41
CA THR A 473 20.19 8.11 -11.34
C THR A 473 19.26 8.39 -12.53
N GLY A 474 18.49 9.48 -12.47
CA GLY A 474 17.49 9.83 -13.48
C GLY A 474 16.18 9.02 -13.35
N GLY A 475 16.05 8.13 -12.33
CA GLY A 475 14.85 7.35 -12.09
C GLY A 475 14.62 7.12 -10.62
N GLY A 476 13.49 7.66 -10.09
CA GLY A 476 13.15 7.55 -8.67
C GLY A 476 12.73 6.13 -8.29
N VAL A 477 13.41 5.55 -7.32
CA VAL A 477 13.08 4.25 -6.73
C VAL A 477 13.71 4.10 -5.35
N VAL A 478 12.97 3.52 -4.42
CA VAL A 478 13.47 3.01 -3.14
C VAL A 478 12.97 1.57 -2.97
N TRP A 479 13.55 0.81 -2.05
CA TRP A 479 13.00 -0.47 -1.61
C TRP A 479 12.65 -0.32 -0.14
N ALA A 480 11.39 0.04 0.14
CA ALA A 480 10.94 0.55 1.44
C ALA A 480 10.19 -0.48 2.27
N ARG A 481 10.50 -0.56 3.60
CA ARG A 481 9.76 -1.40 4.55
C ARG A 481 8.51 -0.72 5.06
N SER A 482 8.66 0.45 5.64
CA SER A 482 7.58 1.18 6.30
C SER A 482 6.88 2.18 5.36
N ALA A 483 5.59 2.45 5.63
CA ALA A 483 4.82 3.41 4.85
C ALA A 483 3.66 4.02 5.64
N TRP A 484 3.37 5.29 5.36
CA TRP A 484 2.16 6.00 5.74
C TRP A 484 1.45 6.55 4.50
N ALA A 485 0.26 7.19 4.66
CA ALA A 485 -0.46 7.81 3.54
C ALA A 485 0.43 8.78 2.77
N GLY A 486 0.45 8.69 1.44
CA GLY A 486 1.31 9.47 0.57
C GLY A 486 2.60 8.76 0.15
N SER A 487 2.99 7.65 0.81
CA SER A 487 4.21 6.89 0.46
C SER A 487 4.11 6.16 -0.88
N GLN A 488 2.91 5.99 -1.46
CA GLN A 488 2.75 5.46 -2.82
C GLN A 488 3.49 6.28 -3.88
N ARG A 489 3.81 7.53 -3.60
CA ARG A 489 4.65 8.40 -4.44
C ARG A 489 6.10 7.94 -4.55
N TYR A 490 6.55 7.12 -3.63
CA TYR A 490 7.93 6.68 -3.46
C TYR A 490 8.04 5.16 -3.51
N PRO A 491 7.81 4.53 -4.70
CA PRO A 491 7.88 3.07 -4.83
C PRO A 491 9.32 2.57 -4.67
N ILE A 492 9.52 1.34 -4.24
CA ILE A 492 8.70 0.16 -4.11
C ILE A 492 8.57 -0.20 -2.62
N HIS A 493 7.59 -1.04 -2.26
CA HIS A 493 7.44 -1.55 -0.90
C HIS A 493 7.42 -3.08 -0.90
N TRP A 494 7.95 -3.73 0.16
CA TRP A 494 7.88 -5.19 0.31
C TRP A 494 7.23 -5.60 1.64
N GLY A 495 6.80 -6.88 1.72
CA GLY A 495 6.00 -7.42 2.80
C GLY A 495 6.72 -7.64 4.14
N GLY A 496 7.97 -7.19 4.28
CA GLY A 496 8.73 -7.33 5.53
C GLY A 496 9.22 -8.76 5.80
N ASP A 497 9.62 -9.02 7.05
CA ASP A 497 10.36 -10.18 7.51
C ASP A 497 9.41 -11.29 7.99
N ILE A 498 9.01 -12.20 7.12
CA ILE A 498 8.12 -13.31 7.48
C ILE A 498 8.85 -14.64 7.61
N SER A 499 8.32 -15.52 8.46
CA SER A 499 8.88 -16.86 8.63
C SER A 499 8.62 -17.74 7.41
N THR A 500 9.58 -18.60 7.09
CA THR A 500 9.56 -19.56 6.01
C THR A 500 8.75 -20.79 6.41
N ASN A 501 7.44 -20.74 6.17
CA ASN A 501 6.52 -21.87 6.37
C ASN A 501 5.28 -21.69 5.51
N TRP A 502 4.50 -22.76 5.35
CA TRP A 502 3.31 -22.77 4.51
C TRP A 502 2.20 -21.85 5.04
N GLU A 503 2.07 -21.73 6.36
CA GLU A 503 1.04 -20.95 7.03
C GLU A 503 1.15 -19.45 6.76
N ASN A 504 2.33 -18.97 6.36
CA ASN A 504 2.58 -17.55 6.09
C ASN A 504 2.34 -17.15 4.63
N LEU A 505 2.19 -18.09 3.69
CA LEU A 505 2.00 -17.76 2.27
C LEU A 505 0.67 -17.05 2.02
N GLU A 506 -0.44 -17.53 2.58
CA GLU A 506 -1.76 -16.90 2.41
C GLU A 506 -1.81 -15.52 3.09
N PRO A 507 -1.42 -15.35 4.37
CA PRO A 507 -1.34 -14.02 4.98
C PRO A 507 -0.45 -13.03 4.22
N GLN A 508 0.65 -13.51 3.63
CA GLN A 508 1.52 -12.67 2.80
C GLN A 508 0.79 -12.16 1.56
N LEU A 509 0.04 -13.00 0.86
CA LEU A 509 -0.77 -12.58 -0.29
C LEU A 509 -1.88 -11.60 0.16
N GLU A 510 -2.62 -11.94 1.21
CA GLU A 510 -3.69 -11.06 1.74
C GLU A 510 -3.15 -9.68 2.14
N SER A 511 -1.93 -9.62 2.68
CA SER A 511 -1.29 -8.36 3.05
C SER A 511 -0.98 -7.49 1.83
N GLY A 512 -0.46 -8.07 0.75
CA GLY A 512 -0.22 -7.37 -0.51
C GLY A 512 -1.51 -6.85 -1.17
N LEU A 513 -2.58 -7.66 -1.16
CA LEU A 513 -3.89 -7.25 -1.66
C LEU A 513 -4.51 -6.12 -0.81
N SER A 514 -4.38 -6.21 0.52
CA SER A 514 -4.82 -5.15 1.45
C SER A 514 -4.06 -3.85 1.22
N PHE A 515 -2.76 -3.93 0.96
CA PHE A 515 -1.91 -2.78 0.65
C PHE A 515 -2.29 -2.14 -0.69
N GLY A 516 -2.59 -2.94 -1.72
CA GLY A 516 -3.13 -2.45 -2.99
C GLY A 516 -4.46 -1.71 -2.83
N LEU A 517 -5.38 -2.23 -1.98
CA LEU A 517 -6.65 -1.59 -1.60
C LEU A 517 -6.47 -0.36 -0.70
N SER A 518 -5.23 -0.06 -0.29
CA SER A 518 -4.85 1.17 0.41
C SER A 518 -4.22 2.22 -0.50
N GLY A 519 -4.28 2.04 -1.85
CA GLY A 519 -3.84 3.01 -2.86
C GLY A 519 -2.40 2.85 -3.34
N PHE A 520 -1.79 1.68 -3.15
CA PHE A 520 -0.42 1.39 -3.59
C PHE A 520 -0.40 0.50 -4.83
N GLN A 521 0.32 0.92 -5.87
CA GLN A 521 0.37 0.24 -7.17
C GLN A 521 1.39 -0.89 -7.20
N PHE A 522 2.50 -0.75 -6.46
CA PHE A 522 3.65 -1.64 -6.52
C PHE A 522 3.93 -2.27 -5.15
N TRP A 523 4.07 -3.58 -5.15
CA TRP A 523 4.37 -4.37 -3.97
C TRP A 523 5.21 -5.59 -4.33
N SER A 524 6.01 -6.05 -3.39
CA SER A 524 6.83 -7.26 -3.45
C SER A 524 6.77 -8.01 -2.12
N HIS A 525 7.42 -9.15 -2.06
CA HIS A 525 7.68 -9.88 -0.82
C HIS A 525 8.97 -10.68 -0.97
N ASP A 526 9.46 -11.24 0.11
CA ASP A 526 10.66 -12.05 0.11
C ASP A 526 10.33 -13.49 -0.35
N ILE A 527 10.71 -13.83 -1.59
CA ILE A 527 10.55 -15.18 -2.14
C ILE A 527 11.42 -16.14 -1.34
N GLY A 528 10.79 -17.18 -0.79
CA GLY A 528 11.42 -18.16 0.09
C GLY A 528 11.26 -17.86 1.57
N GLY A 529 10.62 -16.74 1.94
CA GLY A 529 10.51 -16.25 3.33
C GLY A 529 11.81 -15.66 3.85
N PHE A 530 11.74 -14.82 4.89
CA PHE A 530 12.93 -14.19 5.47
C PHE A 530 13.60 -15.06 6.52
N VAL A 531 12.86 -15.58 7.51
CA VAL A 531 13.39 -16.41 8.60
C VAL A 531 13.40 -17.88 8.18
N ASP A 532 14.49 -18.57 8.44
CA ASP A 532 14.73 -19.98 8.10
C ASP A 532 14.90 -20.27 6.59
N GLN A 533 15.07 -21.55 6.24
CA GLN A 533 15.35 -22.04 4.89
C GLN A 533 14.12 -22.72 4.29
N ALA A 534 13.74 -22.34 3.06
CA ALA A 534 12.70 -23.04 2.30
C ALA A 534 13.22 -24.39 1.76
N ASP A 535 12.41 -25.45 1.84
CA ASP A 535 12.63 -26.65 1.04
C ASP A 535 12.33 -26.41 -0.45
N GLY A 536 12.63 -27.40 -1.30
CA GLY A 536 12.50 -27.23 -2.75
C GLY A 536 11.06 -26.96 -3.19
N ASP A 537 10.08 -27.69 -2.65
CA ASP A 537 8.67 -27.56 -3.03
C ASP A 537 8.08 -26.21 -2.61
N MET A 538 8.39 -25.78 -1.37
CA MET A 538 7.99 -24.48 -0.87
C MET A 538 8.62 -23.35 -1.69
N LEU A 539 9.90 -23.46 -2.01
CA LEU A 539 10.60 -22.47 -2.82
C LEU A 539 9.95 -22.34 -4.22
N ILE A 540 9.63 -23.47 -4.88
CA ILE A 540 8.95 -23.49 -6.17
C ILE A 540 7.60 -22.75 -6.07
N ARG A 541 6.74 -23.07 -5.08
CA ARG A 541 5.44 -22.42 -4.91
C ARG A 541 5.59 -20.93 -4.61
N TRP A 542 6.61 -20.57 -3.86
CA TRP A 542 6.91 -19.17 -3.57
C TRP A 542 7.40 -18.40 -4.81
N TYR A 543 8.24 -19.04 -5.67
CA TYR A 543 8.61 -18.46 -6.96
C TYR A 543 7.40 -18.29 -7.89
N GLN A 544 6.51 -19.30 -7.96
CA GLN A 544 5.28 -19.22 -8.74
C GLN A 544 4.41 -18.02 -8.33
N PHE A 545 4.30 -17.77 -7.04
CA PHE A 545 3.63 -16.57 -6.53
C PHE A 545 4.46 -15.30 -6.82
N GLY A 546 5.73 -15.29 -6.48
CA GLY A 546 6.58 -14.09 -6.52
C GLY A 546 6.86 -13.54 -7.91
N VAL A 547 6.85 -14.37 -8.97
CA VAL A 547 7.06 -13.89 -10.34
C VAL A 547 5.87 -13.16 -10.93
N PHE A 548 4.67 -13.31 -10.33
CA PHE A 548 3.44 -12.59 -10.68
C PHE A 548 3.12 -11.47 -9.69
N ASN A 549 4.13 -10.92 -9.07
CA ASN A 549 4.08 -9.65 -8.34
C ASN A 549 4.60 -8.49 -9.21
N SER A 550 4.31 -7.26 -8.83
CA SER A 550 4.85 -6.11 -9.54
C SER A 550 6.38 -6.18 -9.59
N HIS A 551 7.01 -6.45 -8.45
CA HIS A 551 8.45 -6.66 -8.32
C HIS A 551 8.71 -8.05 -7.72
N SER A 552 9.85 -8.64 -8.05
CA SER A 552 10.18 -10.04 -7.71
C SER A 552 11.57 -10.10 -7.11
N ARG A 553 11.67 -10.44 -5.82
CA ARG A 553 12.94 -10.53 -5.09
C ARG A 553 12.99 -11.79 -4.23
N SER A 554 14.07 -12.58 -4.38
CA SER A 554 14.45 -13.55 -3.35
C SER A 554 15.28 -12.87 -2.26
N HIS A 555 14.94 -13.12 -1.01
CA HIS A 555 15.67 -12.60 0.14
C HIS A 555 15.40 -13.47 1.38
N GLY A 556 16.33 -13.53 2.30
CA GLY A 556 16.13 -14.19 3.58
C GLY A 556 17.41 -14.49 4.35
N ALA A 557 17.25 -14.78 5.64
CA ALA A 557 18.32 -15.07 6.57
C ALA A 557 18.79 -16.55 6.57
N GLY A 558 18.24 -17.41 5.71
CA GLY A 558 18.70 -18.79 5.54
C GLY A 558 20.01 -18.91 4.78
N ASP A 559 20.50 -20.14 4.62
CA ASP A 559 21.79 -20.42 4.00
C ASP A 559 21.86 -20.00 2.52
N SER A 560 20.76 -20.11 1.80
CA SER A 560 20.71 -19.80 0.37
C SER A 560 19.32 -19.41 -0.10
N ARG A 561 19.28 -18.46 -1.05
CA ARG A 561 18.07 -18.12 -1.81
C ARG A 561 18.33 -18.19 -3.32
N GLU A 562 19.55 -18.55 -3.72
CA GLU A 562 19.93 -18.70 -5.12
C GLU A 562 19.38 -20.03 -5.66
N PRO A 563 18.54 -20.03 -6.70
CA PRO A 563 17.91 -21.27 -7.20
C PRO A 563 18.91 -22.34 -7.63
N TYR A 564 20.09 -21.94 -8.11
CA TYR A 564 21.10 -22.90 -8.59
C TYR A 564 21.82 -23.66 -7.47
N LYS A 565 21.61 -23.28 -6.21
CA LYS A 565 22.11 -24.00 -5.03
C LYS A 565 21.18 -25.10 -4.54
N TYR A 566 19.97 -25.19 -5.09
CA TYR A 566 19.02 -26.25 -4.84
C TYR A 566 19.22 -27.41 -5.81
N ASP A 567 18.45 -28.49 -5.63
CA ASP A 567 18.48 -29.63 -6.54
C ASP A 567 18.09 -29.23 -7.99
N PRO A 568 18.49 -30.02 -8.99
CA PRO A 568 18.26 -29.65 -10.39
C PRO A 568 16.79 -29.44 -10.76
N ALA A 569 15.83 -30.17 -10.16
CA ALA A 569 14.42 -30.02 -10.48
C ALA A 569 13.87 -28.71 -9.95
N THR A 570 14.18 -28.36 -8.70
CA THR A 570 13.83 -27.08 -8.07
C THR A 570 14.42 -25.91 -8.85
N ARG A 571 15.74 -25.97 -9.14
CA ARG A 571 16.44 -24.95 -9.93
C ARG A 571 15.76 -24.70 -11.29
N ASP A 572 15.51 -25.78 -12.03
CA ASP A 572 15.00 -25.68 -13.40
C ASP A 572 13.57 -25.11 -13.43
N ILE A 573 12.70 -25.48 -12.46
CA ILE A 573 11.36 -24.91 -12.34
C ILE A 573 11.42 -23.44 -12.00
N CYS A 574 12.20 -23.04 -10.99
CA CYS A 574 12.37 -21.63 -10.62
C CYS A 574 12.90 -20.79 -11.78
N ARG A 575 13.91 -21.29 -12.51
CA ARG A 575 14.46 -20.66 -13.71
C ARG A 575 13.40 -20.48 -14.80
N ASP A 576 12.58 -21.49 -15.05
CA ASP A 576 11.56 -21.45 -16.10
C ASP A 576 10.50 -20.37 -15.78
N TYR A 577 10.10 -20.21 -14.50
CA TYR A 577 9.20 -19.12 -14.06
C TYR A 577 9.87 -17.74 -14.16
N LEU A 578 11.15 -17.61 -13.84
CA LEU A 578 11.88 -16.36 -14.06
C LEU A 578 11.96 -16.01 -15.54
N ARG A 579 12.27 -16.99 -16.43
CA ARG A 579 12.25 -16.78 -17.87
C ARG A 579 10.87 -16.39 -18.39
N LEU A 580 9.80 -16.95 -17.85
CA LEU A 580 8.43 -16.53 -18.15
C LEU A 580 8.20 -15.08 -17.76
N ARG A 581 8.66 -14.64 -16.57
CA ARG A 581 8.60 -13.23 -16.15
C ARG A 581 9.28 -12.29 -17.14
N TYR A 582 10.49 -12.63 -17.60
CA TYR A 582 11.22 -11.80 -18.56
C TYR A 582 10.50 -11.72 -19.90
N ARG A 583 9.88 -12.80 -20.34
CA ARG A 583 9.04 -12.77 -21.54
C ARG A 583 7.76 -11.94 -21.34
N LEU A 584 7.24 -11.89 -20.13
CA LEU A 584 6.08 -11.08 -19.76
C LEU A 584 6.41 -9.59 -19.52
N LEU A 585 7.66 -9.16 -19.56
CA LEU A 585 8.03 -7.77 -19.28
C LEU A 585 7.25 -6.72 -20.07
N PRO A 586 6.91 -6.90 -21.37
CA PRO A 586 6.05 -5.94 -22.07
C PRO A 586 4.65 -5.82 -21.44
N TYR A 587 4.08 -6.92 -20.96
CA TYR A 587 2.82 -6.92 -20.21
C TYR A 587 2.97 -6.30 -18.82
N ILE A 588 4.00 -6.69 -18.09
CA ILE A 588 4.28 -6.20 -16.71
C ILE A 588 4.50 -4.68 -16.73
N TYR A 589 5.36 -4.20 -17.61
CA TYR A 589 5.68 -2.77 -17.68
C TYR A 589 4.52 -1.94 -18.24
N GLY A 590 3.77 -2.45 -19.24
CA GLY A 590 2.55 -1.81 -19.73
C GLY A 590 1.48 -1.73 -18.65
N SER A 591 1.30 -2.79 -17.87
CA SER A 591 0.40 -2.79 -16.69
C SER A 591 0.86 -1.82 -15.61
N ALA A 592 2.16 -1.65 -15.39
CA ALA A 592 2.70 -0.68 -14.45
C ALA A 592 2.40 0.77 -14.87
N LEU A 593 2.59 1.09 -16.15
CA LEU A 593 2.22 2.39 -16.72
C LEU A 593 0.73 2.68 -16.54
N ALA A 594 -0.13 1.71 -16.87
CA ALA A 594 -1.57 1.82 -16.69
C ALA A 594 -1.97 1.97 -15.19
N SER A 595 -1.29 1.25 -14.29
CA SER A 595 -1.55 1.29 -12.84
C SER A 595 -1.33 2.67 -12.23
N VAL A 596 -0.31 3.40 -12.65
CA VAL A 596 -0.05 4.76 -12.16
C VAL A 596 -1.10 5.74 -12.68
N VAL A 597 -1.53 5.60 -13.95
CA VAL A 597 -2.59 6.45 -14.53
C VAL A 597 -3.94 6.21 -13.85
N THR A 598 -4.32 4.95 -13.68
CA THR A 598 -5.62 4.56 -13.11
C THR A 598 -5.64 4.53 -11.59
N SER A 599 -4.46 4.53 -10.94
CA SER A 599 -4.26 4.33 -9.50
C SER A 599 -4.66 2.93 -9.00
N LEU A 600 -4.89 1.99 -9.90
CA LEU A 600 -5.21 0.61 -9.54
C LEU A 600 -3.93 -0.19 -9.30
N PRO A 601 -3.90 -1.08 -8.29
CA PRO A 601 -2.72 -1.90 -8.05
C PRO A 601 -2.46 -2.90 -9.18
N MET A 602 -1.21 -3.31 -9.36
CA MET A 602 -0.88 -4.41 -10.29
C MET A 602 -1.37 -5.76 -9.77
N LEU A 603 -1.32 -5.98 -8.44
CA LEU A 603 -1.97 -7.11 -7.77
C LEU A 603 -3.36 -6.67 -7.35
N ARG A 604 -4.39 -7.04 -8.13
CA ARG A 604 -5.77 -6.60 -7.88
C ARG A 604 -6.56 -7.68 -7.16
N ALA A 605 -6.98 -7.40 -5.93
CA ALA A 605 -8.03 -8.20 -5.30
C ALA A 605 -9.25 -8.27 -6.22
N LEU A 606 -9.89 -9.44 -6.32
CA LEU A 606 -11.01 -9.64 -7.24
C LEU A 606 -12.15 -8.64 -7.03
N VAL A 607 -12.35 -8.19 -5.81
CA VAL A 607 -13.37 -7.19 -5.46
C VAL A 607 -13.18 -5.83 -6.17
N ILE A 608 -11.97 -5.49 -6.61
CA ILE A 608 -11.72 -4.26 -7.38
C ILE A 608 -12.38 -4.32 -8.76
N GLU A 609 -12.33 -5.48 -9.40
CA GLU A 609 -12.89 -5.69 -10.74
C GLU A 609 -14.36 -6.17 -10.71
N TYR A 610 -14.74 -6.90 -9.66
CA TYR A 610 -16.04 -7.57 -9.56
C TYR A 610 -16.77 -7.15 -8.27
N GLN A 611 -16.81 -5.83 -7.98
CA GLN A 611 -17.39 -5.28 -6.73
C GLN A 611 -18.84 -5.74 -6.48
N ASP A 612 -19.62 -5.94 -7.54
CA ASP A 612 -21.03 -6.33 -7.47
C ASP A 612 -21.25 -7.84 -7.31
N ASP A 613 -20.19 -8.66 -7.37
CA ASP A 613 -20.27 -10.11 -7.12
C ASP A 613 -19.99 -10.42 -5.65
N PRO A 614 -21.00 -10.81 -4.85
CA PRO A 614 -20.78 -11.11 -3.43
C PRO A 614 -19.81 -12.27 -3.19
N THR A 615 -19.60 -13.14 -4.17
CA THR A 615 -18.70 -14.28 -4.03
C THR A 615 -17.26 -13.85 -3.83
N VAL A 616 -16.84 -12.76 -4.48
CA VAL A 616 -15.44 -12.30 -4.42
C VAL A 616 -15.11 -11.45 -3.20
N TRP A 617 -16.10 -10.98 -2.43
CA TRP A 617 -15.87 -10.02 -1.34
C TRP A 617 -14.92 -10.51 -0.25
N ASN A 618 -14.79 -11.82 -0.08
CA ASN A 618 -13.93 -12.42 0.94
C ASN A 618 -12.81 -13.31 0.33
N ILE A 619 -12.55 -13.21 -0.97
CA ILE A 619 -11.47 -13.96 -1.62
C ILE A 619 -10.16 -13.16 -1.47
N GLY A 620 -9.21 -13.74 -0.75
CA GLY A 620 -7.87 -13.17 -0.50
C GLY A 620 -6.72 -14.09 -0.93
N ASP A 621 -7.02 -15.25 -1.56
CA ASP A 621 -6.04 -16.27 -1.95
C ASP A 621 -5.83 -16.39 -3.46
N GLU A 622 -6.47 -15.50 -4.23
CA GLU A 622 -6.28 -15.34 -5.68
C GLU A 622 -6.55 -13.89 -6.10
N TYR A 623 -6.00 -13.47 -7.23
CA TYR A 623 -6.00 -12.08 -7.67
C TYR A 623 -5.86 -11.94 -9.18
N LEU A 624 -6.16 -10.75 -9.71
CA LEU A 624 -5.76 -10.36 -11.06
C LEU A 624 -4.38 -9.71 -11.03
N PHE A 625 -3.48 -10.18 -11.89
CA PHE A 625 -2.21 -9.52 -12.20
C PHE A 625 -2.38 -8.66 -13.45
N GLY A 626 -2.32 -7.35 -13.28
CA GLY A 626 -2.83 -6.43 -14.29
C GLY A 626 -4.36 -6.57 -14.44
N ASP A 627 -4.86 -6.48 -15.67
CA ASP A 627 -6.30 -6.57 -15.97
C ASP A 627 -6.69 -7.89 -16.66
N SER A 628 -5.71 -8.70 -17.08
CA SER A 628 -5.94 -9.83 -17.99
C SER A 628 -5.66 -11.21 -17.39
N LEU A 629 -4.74 -11.31 -16.40
CA LEU A 629 -4.29 -12.59 -15.86
C LEU A 629 -4.82 -12.83 -14.45
N LEU A 630 -5.64 -13.87 -14.25
CA LEU A 630 -6.00 -14.38 -12.93
C LEU A 630 -4.93 -15.35 -12.46
N VAL A 631 -4.37 -15.08 -11.29
CA VAL A 631 -3.32 -15.86 -10.63
C VAL A 631 -3.89 -16.48 -9.37
N ALA A 632 -3.86 -17.80 -9.27
CA ALA A 632 -4.37 -18.55 -8.13
C ALA A 632 -3.26 -19.45 -7.56
N PRO A 633 -2.29 -18.89 -6.79
CA PRO A 633 -1.13 -19.64 -6.33
C PRO A 633 -1.53 -20.75 -5.34
N VAL A 634 -0.78 -21.85 -5.34
CA VAL A 634 -0.90 -22.90 -4.32
C VAL A 634 -0.15 -22.42 -3.08
N LEU A 635 -0.87 -22.20 -2.00
CA LEU A 635 -0.38 -21.56 -0.76
C LEU A 635 -0.25 -22.55 0.41
N THR A 636 -0.40 -23.84 0.15
CA THR A 636 -0.31 -24.91 1.15
C THR A 636 0.59 -26.04 0.65
N ALA A 637 1.06 -26.90 1.57
CA ALA A 637 1.83 -28.10 1.22
C ALA A 637 1.00 -29.11 0.37
N GLU A 638 -0.32 -29.04 0.47
CA GLU A 638 -1.21 -29.84 -0.36
C GLU A 638 -1.34 -29.19 -1.73
N SER A 639 -1.15 -29.97 -2.81
CA SER A 639 -1.32 -29.46 -4.18
C SER A 639 -2.78 -29.15 -4.53
N ARG A 640 -3.72 -29.54 -3.69
CA ARG A 640 -5.16 -29.33 -3.93
C ARG A 640 -5.60 -27.98 -3.42
N ARG A 641 -6.26 -27.17 -4.28
CA ARG A 641 -6.88 -25.91 -3.88
C ARG A 641 -8.26 -25.72 -4.52
N ARG A 642 -9.05 -24.89 -3.89
CA ARG A 642 -10.29 -24.35 -4.45
C ARG A 642 -9.98 -22.99 -5.10
N LEU A 643 -10.55 -22.72 -6.28
CA LEU A 643 -10.45 -21.43 -6.95
C LEU A 643 -11.82 -20.98 -7.46
N TYR A 644 -12.04 -19.68 -7.54
CA TYR A 644 -13.22 -19.07 -8.14
C TYR A 644 -12.83 -18.37 -9.44
N LEU A 645 -13.48 -18.73 -10.53
CA LEU A 645 -13.42 -17.98 -11.77
C LEU A 645 -14.65 -17.06 -11.82
N PRO A 646 -14.51 -15.73 -11.76
CA PRO A 646 -15.62 -14.80 -11.92
C PRO A 646 -16.37 -15.00 -13.24
N GLU A 647 -17.60 -14.46 -13.36
CA GLU A 647 -18.41 -14.58 -14.57
C GLU A 647 -17.65 -14.15 -15.82
N GLY A 648 -17.87 -14.86 -16.93
CA GLY A 648 -17.18 -14.69 -18.22
C GLY A 648 -16.46 -15.97 -18.64
N VAL A 649 -15.66 -15.87 -19.69
CA VAL A 649 -14.86 -16.99 -20.20
C VAL A 649 -13.40 -16.80 -19.85
N TRP A 650 -12.82 -17.85 -19.29
CA TRP A 650 -11.42 -17.92 -18.90
C TRP A 650 -10.67 -18.93 -19.74
N THR A 651 -9.46 -18.64 -20.10
CA THR A 651 -8.57 -19.56 -20.84
C THR A 651 -7.46 -20.00 -19.91
N ASP A 652 -7.35 -21.30 -19.66
CA ASP A 652 -6.19 -21.86 -18.96
C ASP A 652 -4.93 -21.55 -19.76
N TRP A 653 -3.96 -20.88 -19.10
CA TRP A 653 -2.75 -20.39 -19.75
C TRP A 653 -1.88 -21.49 -20.35
N TRP A 654 -1.86 -22.67 -19.70
CA TRP A 654 -0.96 -23.75 -20.05
C TRP A 654 -1.56 -24.65 -21.16
N THR A 655 -2.84 -24.98 -21.03
CA THR A 655 -3.53 -25.91 -21.93
C THR A 655 -4.25 -25.21 -23.10
N GLY A 656 -4.64 -23.95 -22.92
CA GLY A 656 -5.50 -23.23 -23.85
C GLY A 656 -6.98 -23.61 -23.74
N GLU A 657 -7.36 -24.44 -22.76
CA GLU A 657 -8.76 -24.81 -22.52
C GLU A 657 -9.58 -23.58 -22.12
N ARG A 658 -10.76 -23.47 -22.71
CA ARG A 658 -11.71 -22.41 -22.38
C ARG A 658 -12.72 -22.88 -21.35
N ILE A 659 -12.87 -22.12 -20.30
CA ILE A 659 -13.63 -22.48 -19.10
C ILE A 659 -14.65 -21.37 -18.83
N MET A 660 -15.93 -21.77 -18.65
CA MET A 660 -16.95 -20.84 -18.16
C MET A 660 -16.73 -20.54 -16.68
N GLY A 661 -16.69 -19.25 -16.34
CA GLY A 661 -16.64 -18.77 -14.98
C GLY A 661 -17.99 -18.77 -14.27
N GLY A 662 -18.13 -17.98 -13.20
CA GLY A 662 -19.30 -17.90 -12.31
C GLY A 662 -19.38 -19.05 -11.31
N SER A 663 -18.30 -19.80 -11.08
CA SER A 663 -18.33 -20.97 -10.20
C SER A 663 -16.99 -21.30 -9.55
N TRP A 664 -17.10 -21.95 -8.39
CA TRP A 664 -15.96 -22.55 -7.70
C TRP A 664 -15.54 -23.88 -8.33
N ARG A 665 -14.22 -24.11 -8.34
CA ARG A 665 -13.61 -25.35 -8.85
C ARG A 665 -12.57 -25.88 -7.87
N TRP A 666 -12.47 -27.22 -7.79
CA TRP A 666 -11.34 -27.88 -7.16
C TRP A 666 -10.33 -28.26 -8.24
N ILE A 667 -9.06 -27.94 -8.00
CA ILE A 667 -7.95 -28.27 -8.89
C ILE A 667 -6.80 -28.89 -8.08
N GLU A 668 -6.02 -29.73 -8.76
CA GLU A 668 -4.85 -30.42 -8.19
C GLU A 668 -3.66 -30.23 -9.15
N PRO A 669 -3.07 -28.99 -9.20
CA PRO A 669 -1.96 -28.74 -10.11
C PRO A 669 -0.70 -29.45 -9.61
N ASP A 670 0.07 -30.02 -10.54
CA ASP A 670 1.39 -30.53 -10.22
C ASP A 670 2.34 -29.43 -9.74
N ILE A 671 3.52 -29.79 -9.22
CA ILE A 671 4.48 -28.82 -8.65
C ILE A 671 5.00 -27.83 -9.70
N ARG A 672 4.97 -28.17 -10.99
CA ARG A 672 5.42 -27.30 -12.09
C ARG A 672 4.38 -26.29 -12.52
N THR A 673 3.12 -26.49 -12.15
CA THR A 673 1.97 -25.73 -12.66
C THR A 673 1.45 -24.74 -11.63
N LEU A 674 1.56 -23.44 -11.95
CA LEU A 674 0.81 -22.37 -11.30
C LEU A 674 -0.57 -22.28 -11.97
N PRO A 675 -1.69 -22.37 -11.26
CA PRO A 675 -2.99 -22.05 -11.83
C PRO A 675 -3.04 -20.59 -12.31
N LEU A 676 -3.09 -20.43 -13.62
CA LEU A 676 -3.02 -19.14 -14.31
C LEU A 676 -4.04 -19.12 -15.45
N TYR A 677 -4.88 -18.11 -15.46
CA TYR A 677 -5.98 -18.00 -16.42
C TYR A 677 -6.00 -16.64 -17.10
N LEU A 678 -6.14 -16.65 -18.44
CA LEU A 678 -6.31 -15.44 -19.23
C LEU A 678 -7.82 -15.15 -19.36
N ARG A 679 -8.20 -13.94 -18.95
CA ARG A 679 -9.57 -13.42 -19.05
C ARG A 679 -9.96 -13.29 -20.52
N GLU A 680 -11.26 -13.50 -20.87
CA GLU A 680 -11.74 -13.16 -22.20
C GLU A 680 -11.54 -11.66 -22.52
N GLY A 681 -11.17 -11.37 -23.75
CA GLY A 681 -10.73 -10.04 -24.15
C GLY A 681 -9.33 -9.64 -23.68
N GLY A 682 -8.70 -10.45 -22.82
CA GLY A 682 -7.35 -10.17 -22.32
C GLY A 682 -6.30 -10.17 -23.44
N ILE A 683 -5.38 -9.20 -23.38
CA ILE A 683 -4.26 -9.04 -24.30
C ILE A 683 -2.97 -9.11 -23.48
N VAL A 684 -2.14 -10.12 -23.73
CA VAL A 684 -0.87 -10.31 -23.03
C VAL A 684 0.27 -10.31 -24.04
N PRO A 685 1.02 -9.19 -24.18
CA PRO A 685 2.21 -9.14 -25.02
C PRO A 685 3.37 -9.88 -24.36
N MET A 686 4.04 -10.71 -25.14
CA MET A 686 5.22 -11.50 -24.76
C MET A 686 6.41 -11.09 -25.60
N GLY A 687 7.50 -10.74 -24.94
CA GLY A 687 8.79 -10.41 -25.57
C GLY A 687 9.74 -11.62 -25.70
N PRO A 688 10.99 -11.37 -26.13
CA PRO A 688 12.04 -12.38 -26.17
C PRO A 688 12.47 -12.82 -24.76
N ALA A 689 13.09 -13.99 -24.67
CA ALA A 689 13.81 -14.39 -23.46
C ALA A 689 15.13 -13.60 -23.40
N MET A 690 15.50 -13.12 -22.20
CA MET A 690 16.73 -12.39 -21.94
C MET A 690 17.21 -12.64 -20.51
N ASN A 691 18.49 -12.39 -20.23
CA ASN A 691 19.08 -12.59 -18.90
C ASN A 691 18.93 -11.37 -17.97
N TYR A 692 18.74 -10.18 -18.54
CA TYR A 692 18.42 -8.95 -17.83
C TYR A 692 17.65 -8.01 -18.75
N VAL A 693 16.94 -7.06 -18.18
CA VAL A 693 16.09 -6.10 -18.92
C VAL A 693 16.94 -5.31 -19.91
N ASP A 694 16.46 -5.24 -21.15
CA ASP A 694 17.12 -4.54 -22.26
C ASP A 694 18.52 -5.10 -22.65
N GLU A 695 18.81 -6.38 -22.33
CA GLU A 695 20.01 -7.09 -22.80
C GLU A 695 20.13 -7.07 -24.34
N ILE A 696 18.98 -7.24 -25.01
CA ILE A 696 18.87 -7.19 -26.45
C ILE A 696 17.68 -6.34 -26.88
N PRO A 697 17.77 -5.61 -27.99
CA PRO A 697 16.61 -4.90 -28.56
C PRO A 697 15.51 -5.89 -28.91
N THR A 698 14.28 -5.55 -28.53
CA THR A 698 13.09 -6.34 -28.89
C THR A 698 12.79 -6.16 -30.37
N THR A 699 12.83 -7.24 -31.15
CA THR A 699 12.51 -7.24 -32.56
C THR A 699 11.17 -7.85 -32.92
N GLU A 700 10.60 -8.65 -32.01
CA GLU A 700 9.28 -9.28 -32.16
C GLU A 700 8.53 -9.37 -30.83
N ILE A 701 7.23 -9.09 -30.89
CA ILE A 701 6.26 -9.27 -29.79
C ILE A 701 5.19 -10.26 -30.24
N THR A 702 4.86 -11.24 -29.39
CA THR A 702 3.71 -12.13 -29.61
C THR A 702 2.57 -11.70 -28.68
N LEU A 703 1.44 -11.31 -29.25
CA LEU A 703 0.22 -11.02 -28.51
C LEU A 703 -0.56 -12.30 -28.24
N TYR A 704 -0.77 -12.64 -27.00
CA TYR A 704 -1.65 -13.71 -26.57
C TYR A 704 -3.03 -13.10 -26.27
N VAL A 705 -4.07 -13.49 -27.04
CA VAL A 705 -5.41 -12.88 -26.95
C VAL A 705 -6.45 -13.94 -26.73
N SER A 706 -7.21 -13.84 -25.64
CA SER A 706 -8.40 -14.68 -25.41
C SER A 706 -9.61 -14.01 -26.03
N LEU A 707 -10.26 -14.69 -26.99
CA LEU A 707 -11.35 -14.11 -27.74
C LEU A 707 -12.62 -13.98 -26.87
N PHE A 708 -13.33 -12.87 -27.03
CA PHE A 708 -14.64 -12.68 -26.41
C PHE A 708 -15.62 -13.76 -26.89
N ALA A 709 -16.46 -14.24 -25.98
CA ALA A 709 -17.58 -15.13 -26.35
C ALA A 709 -18.73 -14.36 -27.00
N GLY A 710 -18.84 -13.06 -26.72
CA GLY A 710 -19.81 -12.12 -27.26
C GLY A 710 -19.16 -10.89 -27.86
N ASP A 711 -19.92 -9.80 -27.98
CA ASP A 711 -19.41 -8.50 -28.40
C ASP A 711 -18.57 -7.87 -27.27
N GLY A 712 -17.46 -7.22 -27.61
CA GLY A 712 -16.59 -6.60 -26.63
C GLY A 712 -15.46 -5.79 -27.27
N VAL A 713 -14.83 -4.97 -26.43
CA VAL A 713 -13.63 -4.18 -26.82
C VAL A 713 -12.64 -4.19 -25.66
N SER A 714 -11.38 -4.47 -25.97
CA SER A 714 -10.27 -4.33 -25.03
C SER A 714 -9.10 -3.58 -25.68
N ARG A 715 -8.25 -2.99 -24.84
CA ARG A 715 -7.10 -2.23 -25.28
C ARG A 715 -5.92 -2.52 -24.37
N PHE A 716 -4.73 -2.49 -24.95
CA PHE A 716 -3.49 -2.57 -24.21
C PHE A 716 -2.41 -1.77 -24.95
N ASP A 717 -1.75 -0.87 -24.22
CA ASP A 717 -0.62 -0.11 -24.73
C ASP A 717 0.68 -0.89 -24.46
N VAL A 718 1.30 -1.41 -25.52
CA VAL A 718 2.50 -2.26 -25.44
C VAL A 718 3.75 -1.40 -25.45
N PRO A 719 4.49 -1.29 -24.32
CA PRO A 719 5.79 -0.64 -24.30
C PRO A 719 6.84 -1.57 -24.90
N VAL A 720 7.52 -1.11 -25.93
CA VAL A 720 8.57 -1.87 -26.61
C VAL A 720 9.67 -0.93 -27.10
N ASN A 721 10.93 -1.24 -26.73
CA ASN A 721 12.04 -0.32 -26.91
C ASN A 721 11.70 1.09 -26.39
N ASP A 722 11.79 2.13 -27.24
CA ASP A 722 11.47 3.53 -26.89
C ASP A 722 10.06 3.97 -27.36
N GLU A 723 9.22 3.04 -27.79
CA GLU A 723 7.89 3.33 -28.30
C GLU A 723 6.78 2.65 -27.47
N THR A 724 5.57 3.20 -27.55
CA THR A 724 4.35 2.58 -27.01
C THR A 724 3.41 2.31 -28.17
N VAL A 725 3.05 1.04 -28.37
CA VAL A 725 2.22 0.58 -29.48
C VAL A 725 0.82 0.26 -28.97
N PRO A 726 -0.21 1.05 -29.36
CA PRO A 726 -1.57 0.75 -28.98
C PRO A 726 -2.09 -0.50 -29.69
N VAL A 727 -2.70 -1.39 -28.92
CA VAL A 727 -3.38 -2.58 -29.43
C VAL A 727 -4.84 -2.51 -29.02
N GLU A 728 -5.76 -2.55 -29.99
CA GLU A 728 -7.19 -2.67 -29.74
C GLU A 728 -7.69 -4.01 -30.30
N TYR A 729 -8.37 -4.76 -29.45
CA TYR A 729 -9.12 -5.94 -29.85
C TYR A 729 -10.62 -5.65 -29.73
N ARG A 730 -11.36 -5.94 -30.81
CA ARG A 730 -12.80 -5.76 -30.91
C ARG A 730 -13.48 -7.05 -31.40
N ALA A 731 -14.50 -7.48 -30.72
CA ALA A 731 -15.46 -8.48 -31.16
C ALA A 731 -16.81 -7.80 -31.40
N ALA A 732 -17.41 -7.98 -32.57
CA ALA A 732 -18.72 -7.46 -32.91
C ALA A 732 -19.41 -8.37 -33.91
N HIS A 733 -20.63 -8.79 -33.60
CA HIS A 733 -21.45 -9.67 -34.48
C HIS A 733 -20.73 -10.94 -34.94
N GLY A 734 -19.93 -11.55 -34.04
CA GLY A 734 -19.16 -12.76 -34.30
C GLY A 734 -17.89 -12.54 -35.16
N GLN A 735 -17.54 -11.31 -35.47
CA GLN A 735 -16.30 -10.97 -36.16
C GLN A 735 -15.27 -10.44 -35.13
N HIS A 736 -14.02 -10.91 -35.24
CA HIS A 736 -12.93 -10.49 -34.37
C HIS A 736 -11.90 -9.69 -35.13
N THR A 737 -11.53 -8.51 -34.64
CA THR A 737 -10.55 -7.64 -35.26
C THR A 737 -9.54 -7.19 -34.23
N ILE A 738 -8.24 -7.39 -34.51
CA ILE A 738 -7.12 -6.89 -33.72
C ILE A 738 -6.42 -5.81 -34.53
N ARG A 739 -6.42 -4.58 -34.00
CA ARG A 739 -5.69 -3.44 -34.58
C ARG A 739 -4.43 -3.19 -33.79
N ILE A 740 -3.32 -3.12 -34.50
CA ILE A 740 -1.99 -2.89 -33.94
C ILE A 740 -1.47 -1.59 -34.52
N GLY A 741 -1.12 -0.64 -33.66
CA GLY A 741 -0.53 0.63 -34.05
C GLY A 741 0.78 0.47 -34.81
N HIS A 742 1.18 1.52 -35.51
CA HIS A 742 2.46 1.53 -36.22
C HIS A 742 3.64 1.26 -35.27
N SER A 743 4.56 0.38 -35.67
CA SER A 743 5.74 0.02 -34.91
C SER A 743 6.89 -0.40 -35.78
N SER A 744 8.11 -0.18 -35.31
CA SER A 744 9.36 -0.72 -35.89
C SER A 744 9.54 -2.22 -35.56
N VAL A 745 8.76 -2.74 -34.58
CA VAL A 745 8.82 -4.12 -34.10
C VAL A 745 7.76 -4.97 -34.78
N LYS A 746 8.11 -6.22 -35.11
CA LYS A 746 7.15 -7.18 -35.65
C LYS A 746 6.21 -7.68 -34.58
N PHE A 747 4.91 -7.67 -34.89
CA PHE A 747 3.88 -8.26 -34.04
C PHE A 747 3.33 -9.56 -34.67
N SER A 748 3.28 -10.61 -33.86
CA SER A 748 2.55 -11.86 -34.16
C SER A 748 1.40 -12.01 -33.14
N VAL A 749 0.34 -12.75 -33.54
CA VAL A 749 -0.83 -12.93 -32.69
C VAL A 749 -1.13 -14.41 -32.52
N LYS A 750 -1.29 -14.81 -31.26
CA LYS A 750 -1.78 -16.13 -30.87
C LYS A 750 -3.13 -15.97 -30.17
N THR A 751 -4.19 -16.53 -30.72
CA THR A 751 -5.53 -16.42 -30.18
C THR A 751 -5.98 -17.69 -29.50
N TYR A 752 -6.82 -17.56 -28.47
CA TYR A 752 -7.54 -18.64 -27.81
C TYR A 752 -9.03 -18.44 -28.01
N GLY A 753 -9.71 -19.46 -28.54
CA GLY A 753 -11.12 -19.44 -28.93
C GLY A 753 -11.31 -19.70 -30.41
N GLY A 754 -12.52 -20.10 -30.80
CA GLY A 754 -12.88 -20.31 -32.21
C GLY A 754 -13.34 -18.99 -32.87
N GLY A 755 -12.93 -18.76 -34.11
CA GLY A 755 -13.36 -17.61 -34.92
C GLY A 755 -12.26 -17.12 -35.84
N ASP A 756 -12.68 -16.52 -36.97
CA ASP A 756 -11.75 -15.84 -37.91
C ASP A 756 -11.37 -14.49 -37.31
N VAL A 757 -10.08 -14.24 -37.18
CA VAL A 757 -9.54 -13.02 -36.64
C VAL A 757 -8.85 -12.22 -37.74
N SER A 758 -9.32 -10.98 -37.95
CA SER A 758 -8.69 -10.02 -38.84
C SER A 758 -7.62 -9.24 -38.07
N ILE A 759 -6.39 -9.24 -38.56
CA ILE A 759 -5.29 -8.45 -37.99
C ILE A 759 -5.06 -7.25 -38.91
N GLN A 760 -5.08 -6.05 -38.34
CA GLN A 760 -4.89 -4.78 -39.07
C GLN A 760 -3.72 -4.02 -38.43
N HIS A 761 -2.75 -3.65 -39.23
CA HIS A 761 -1.68 -2.71 -38.86
C HIS A 761 -2.11 -1.30 -39.28
N VAL A 762 -2.18 -0.35 -38.32
CA VAL A 762 -2.75 0.99 -38.53
C VAL A 762 -1.79 2.09 -38.13
#